data_cbdd37bba9a2387f087a312fd4466636
#
_entry.id   cbdd37bba9a2387f087a312fd4466636
#
_cell.length_a   1.000
_cell.length_b   1.000
_cell.length_c   1.000
_cell.angle_alpha   90.00
_cell.angle_beta   90.00
_cell.angle_gamma   90.00
#
_symmetry.space_group_name_H-M   'P 1'
#
loop_
_entity.id
_entity.type
_entity.pdbx_description
1 polymer ?
#
loop_
_entity_poly.entity_id
_entity_poly.type
_entity_poly.pdbx_seq_one_letter_code
_entity_poly.pdbx_strand_id
1 'polypeptide(L)'
;MKAFFKQLVASFFGSCFSVGAIVAVLIFGGIALAGAFFGALGRSVVEDTQKRTALPDNAMLVIDLSRGFSDVSTFAPANTAGMLSDEKGRFGLLDTIRALVCAQTDERIVGVLLIGTNGGGDGGFATREELRRSIAEFRDLCGKPVISYLPVPTYRDYYLATAGDEIWIHPFAELPINGLASSHLYYKGLLDKIGVGVQVTRVGTHKSAVEPLISESMSAEDREQRIRLTNEVWDRSLTAIALDRGKIVNGGKEFPTLNAARESPFVQTLLQKVATVGLVPAPEAVEARLVDAALYEDEMIERLKKIAGTDDDTHSFRQIALEDYLRDCEIAAEPPLMLGNTQISGAPAKDVPADDGAKKPIVAVLFAEGEIVDGFGSSREVGGLAYARALRDLRNNDDVKAVVFRIDSPGGSVFASEQIRREAELLAQKKPLVVSMGDLAASGGYWISTPARKVFANANTITGSIGVFGVLFNFENLGKKIGVNSEAVLAAPLAEIETMRRPKNETELAVLQKLTEQIYGQFLALVAKARNLPVERVDEIAQGQVWTGANAKELKLIDEFGGLVEAFEFARSEAGVGDDFEIMSVPGEINRYQELFDKFGGNGGSDPVASAGTASAGTALAETAVSSAANPVLKAALKNIYRIGERLRAFNDPNNVYARLPFDVEADE
;
A
#
# COMPACT_ATOMS: atom_id res chain seq x y z
N MET A 1 -44.86 -36.21 -48.12
CA MET A 1 -43.58 -35.55 -47.90
C MET A 1 -43.74 -34.06 -47.60
N LYS A 2 -44.42 -33.24 -48.42
CA LYS A 2 -44.55 -31.78 -48.17
C LYS A 2 -45.26 -31.41 -46.84
N ALA A 3 -46.28 -32.17 -46.42
CA ALA A 3 -46.99 -31.92 -45.15
C ALA A 3 -46.13 -32.27 -43.92
N PHE A 4 -45.40 -33.40 -43.97
CA PHE A 4 -44.47 -33.83 -42.92
C PHE A 4 -43.33 -32.84 -42.72
N PHE A 5 -42.75 -32.29 -43.79
CA PHE A 5 -41.69 -31.31 -43.72
C PHE A 5 -42.17 -29.96 -43.13
N LYS A 6 -43.41 -29.52 -43.48
CA LYS A 6 -44.04 -28.34 -42.86
C LYS A 6 -44.25 -28.52 -41.35
N GLN A 7 -44.68 -29.68 -40.91
CA GLN A 7 -44.90 -29.98 -39.50
C GLN A 7 -43.58 -30.08 -38.73
N LEU A 8 -42.52 -30.64 -39.33
CA LEU A 8 -41.19 -30.73 -38.74
C LEU A 8 -40.55 -29.33 -38.55
N VAL A 9 -40.66 -28.47 -39.58
CA VAL A 9 -40.18 -27.10 -39.53
C VAL A 9 -40.95 -26.26 -38.49
N ALA A 10 -42.28 -26.38 -38.46
CA ALA A 10 -43.10 -25.70 -37.47
C ALA A 10 -42.79 -26.14 -36.01
N SER A 11 -42.55 -27.45 -35.80
CA SER A 11 -42.16 -27.98 -34.50
C SER A 11 -40.75 -27.53 -34.08
N PHE A 12 -39.82 -27.47 -35.03
CA PHE A 12 -38.45 -27.00 -34.77
C PHE A 12 -38.43 -25.51 -34.37
N PHE A 13 -39.14 -24.65 -35.12
CA PHE A 13 -39.25 -23.23 -34.79
C PHE A 13 -40.04 -23.00 -33.50
N GLY A 14 -41.10 -23.79 -33.21
CA GLY A 14 -41.82 -23.72 -31.95
C GLY A 14 -40.96 -24.13 -30.75
N SER A 15 -40.11 -25.14 -30.89
CA SER A 15 -39.16 -25.54 -29.84
C SER A 15 -38.05 -24.50 -29.62
N CYS A 16 -37.51 -23.91 -30.68
CA CYS A 16 -36.54 -22.85 -30.58
C CYS A 16 -37.11 -21.58 -29.91
N PHE A 17 -38.39 -21.25 -30.22
CA PHE A 17 -39.08 -20.13 -29.60
C PHE A 17 -39.36 -20.33 -28.11
N SER A 18 -39.75 -21.56 -27.72
CA SER A 18 -39.99 -21.89 -26.31
C SER A 18 -38.70 -21.96 -25.50
N VAL A 19 -37.62 -22.49 -26.05
CA VAL A 19 -36.28 -22.43 -25.39
C VAL A 19 -35.78 -21.00 -25.29
N GLY A 20 -35.93 -20.16 -26.33
CA GLY A 20 -35.60 -18.76 -26.30
C GLY A 20 -36.40 -17.97 -25.25
N ALA A 21 -37.70 -18.25 -25.12
CA ALA A 21 -38.56 -17.64 -24.09
C ALA A 21 -38.18 -18.10 -22.67
N ILE A 22 -37.84 -19.36 -22.45
CA ILE A 22 -37.36 -19.86 -21.15
C ILE A 22 -36.01 -19.22 -20.78
N VAL A 23 -35.09 -19.12 -21.72
CA VAL A 23 -33.79 -18.45 -21.51
C VAL A 23 -33.98 -16.98 -21.21
N ALA A 24 -34.87 -16.29 -21.94
CA ALA A 24 -35.23 -14.91 -21.66
C ALA A 24 -35.83 -14.71 -20.26
N VAL A 25 -36.77 -15.58 -19.85
CA VAL A 25 -37.38 -15.55 -18.51
C VAL A 25 -36.32 -15.81 -17.41
N LEU A 26 -35.38 -16.72 -17.63
CA LEU A 26 -34.29 -16.99 -16.70
C LEU A 26 -33.31 -15.81 -16.60
N ILE A 27 -32.99 -15.18 -17.74
CA ILE A 27 -32.10 -14.00 -17.75
C ILE A 27 -32.82 -12.79 -17.10
N PHE A 28 -34.03 -12.46 -17.52
CA PHE A 28 -34.76 -11.30 -16.96
C PHE A 28 -35.22 -11.56 -15.53
N GLY A 29 -35.61 -12.80 -15.18
CA GLY A 29 -35.91 -13.19 -13.81
C GLY A 29 -34.67 -13.14 -12.92
N GLY A 30 -33.53 -13.58 -13.41
CA GLY A 30 -32.25 -13.47 -12.74
C GLY A 30 -31.82 -12.01 -12.51
N ILE A 31 -31.97 -11.15 -13.52
CA ILE A 31 -31.69 -9.72 -13.41
C ILE A 31 -32.63 -9.03 -12.43
N ALA A 32 -33.94 -9.37 -12.47
CA ALA A 32 -34.93 -8.80 -11.53
C ALA A 32 -34.70 -9.28 -10.08
N LEU A 33 -34.34 -10.56 -9.87
CA LEU A 33 -33.96 -11.10 -8.57
C LEU A 33 -32.64 -10.49 -8.07
N ALA A 34 -31.65 -10.34 -8.92
CA ALA A 34 -30.42 -9.64 -8.59
C ALA A 34 -30.69 -8.17 -8.25
N GLY A 35 -31.48 -7.46 -9.04
CA GLY A 35 -31.87 -6.08 -8.77
C GLY A 35 -32.67 -5.91 -7.46
N ALA A 36 -33.57 -6.83 -7.13
CA ALA A 36 -34.30 -6.84 -5.86
C ALA A 36 -33.37 -7.19 -4.68
N PHE A 37 -32.45 -8.12 -4.87
CA PHE A 37 -31.44 -8.51 -3.88
C PHE A 37 -30.46 -7.36 -3.62
N PHE A 38 -29.92 -6.73 -4.66
CA PHE A 38 -29.04 -5.56 -4.54
C PHE A 38 -29.77 -4.32 -4.01
N GLY A 39 -31.06 -4.14 -4.35
CA GLY A 39 -31.88 -3.05 -3.80
C GLY A 39 -32.22 -3.24 -2.32
N ALA A 40 -32.41 -4.48 -1.86
CA ALA A 40 -32.59 -4.81 -0.45
C ALA A 40 -31.27 -4.67 0.33
N LEU A 41 -30.14 -5.13 -0.25
CA LEU A 41 -28.81 -4.93 0.31
C LEU A 41 -28.47 -3.43 0.43
N GLY A 42 -28.74 -2.63 -0.61
CA GLY A 42 -28.49 -1.19 -0.58
C GLY A 42 -29.26 -0.46 0.53
N ARG A 43 -30.47 -0.90 0.86
CA ARG A 43 -31.25 -0.33 1.96
C ARG A 43 -30.73 -0.74 3.34
N SER A 44 -30.32 -2.01 3.52
CA SER A 44 -29.75 -2.47 4.79
C SER A 44 -28.39 -1.84 5.08
N VAL A 45 -27.59 -1.56 4.03
CA VAL A 45 -26.31 -0.86 4.15
C VAL A 45 -26.48 0.59 4.58
N VAL A 46 -27.50 1.29 4.05
CA VAL A 46 -27.80 2.68 4.43
C VAL A 46 -28.35 2.78 5.85
N GLU A 47 -29.12 1.78 6.31
CA GLU A 47 -29.64 1.76 7.69
C GLU A 47 -28.57 1.40 8.73
N ASP A 48 -27.61 0.53 8.39
CA ASP A 48 -26.53 0.12 9.33
C ASP A 48 -25.44 1.20 9.47
N THR A 49 -25.19 1.99 8.41
CA THR A 49 -24.30 3.17 8.49
C THR A 49 -24.86 4.31 9.34
N GLN A 50 -26.13 4.27 9.75
CA GLN A 50 -26.75 5.32 10.59
C GLN A 50 -26.76 5.00 12.10
N LYS A 51 -26.43 3.79 12.53
CA LYS A 51 -26.25 3.51 13.96
C LYS A 51 -24.86 3.99 14.40
N ARG A 52 -24.80 5.25 14.86
CA ARG A 52 -23.61 5.76 15.56
C ARG A 52 -23.47 4.97 16.87
N THR A 53 -22.37 4.26 17.03
CA THR A 53 -21.96 3.77 18.34
C THR A 53 -21.61 5.00 19.17
N ALA A 54 -22.41 5.31 20.17
CA ALA A 54 -22.14 6.45 21.04
C ALA A 54 -20.81 6.18 21.77
N LEU A 55 -19.90 7.14 21.76
CA LEU A 55 -18.63 7.03 22.50
C LEU A 55 -18.94 6.99 24.01
N PRO A 56 -18.64 5.89 24.70
CA PRO A 56 -18.81 5.81 26.15
C PRO A 56 -17.80 6.69 26.88
N ASP A 57 -18.18 7.23 28.02
CA ASP A 57 -17.26 7.94 28.90
C ASP A 57 -16.21 6.95 29.48
N ASN A 58 -14.98 7.39 29.60
CA ASN A 58 -13.85 6.61 30.07
C ASN A 58 -13.55 5.37 29.18
N ALA A 59 -13.57 5.52 27.86
CA ALA A 59 -13.30 4.42 26.92
C ALA A 59 -11.80 4.25 26.62
N MET A 60 -11.37 3.00 26.38
CA MET A 60 -10.11 2.72 25.68
C MET A 60 -10.32 2.88 24.16
N LEU A 61 -9.45 3.63 23.51
CA LEU A 61 -9.36 3.63 22.04
C LEU A 61 -8.65 2.36 21.58
N VAL A 62 -9.36 1.49 20.84
CA VAL A 62 -8.84 0.21 20.39
C VAL A 62 -8.36 0.29 18.95
N ILE A 63 -7.10 -0.06 18.72
CA ILE A 63 -6.46 -0.15 17.40
C ILE A 63 -6.09 -1.62 17.13
N ASP A 64 -6.82 -2.25 16.19
CA ASP A 64 -6.59 -3.66 15.80
C ASP A 64 -5.43 -3.75 14.80
N LEU A 65 -4.26 -4.16 15.26
CA LEU A 65 -3.04 -4.30 14.47
C LEU A 65 -3.15 -5.38 13.39
N SER A 66 -4.07 -6.34 13.53
CA SER A 66 -4.28 -7.41 12.55
C SER A 66 -4.80 -6.89 11.19
N ARG A 67 -5.32 -5.66 11.17
CA ARG A 67 -5.80 -5.01 9.94
C ARG A 67 -4.66 -4.41 9.11
N GLY A 68 -3.53 -4.12 9.74
CA GLY A 68 -2.41 -3.44 9.11
C GLY A 68 -2.67 -1.97 8.82
N PHE A 69 -1.65 -1.35 8.25
CA PHE A 69 -1.63 0.08 7.94
C PHE A 69 -1.28 0.30 6.48
N SER A 70 -1.90 1.30 5.88
CA SER A 70 -1.61 1.83 4.54
C SER A 70 -1.65 3.35 4.60
N ASP A 71 -1.20 4.02 3.59
CA ASP A 71 -1.26 5.48 3.56
C ASP A 71 -2.72 5.97 3.52
N VAL A 72 -3.61 5.24 2.82
CA VAL A 72 -5.04 5.55 2.69
C VAL A 72 -5.88 4.47 3.37
N SER A 73 -6.86 4.88 4.18
CA SER A 73 -7.81 3.95 4.79
C SER A 73 -8.60 3.16 3.74
N THR A 74 -8.66 1.85 3.91
CA THR A 74 -9.50 0.98 3.09
C THR A 74 -10.51 0.30 3.98
N PHE A 75 -11.74 0.80 4.01
CA PHE A 75 -12.80 0.18 4.80
C PHE A 75 -13.54 -0.88 3.99
N ALA A 76 -13.62 -2.09 4.55
CA ALA A 76 -14.58 -3.08 4.09
C ALA A 76 -15.89 -2.82 4.84
N PRO A 77 -17.00 -2.46 4.15
CA PRO A 77 -18.28 -2.27 4.85
C PRO A 77 -18.73 -3.56 5.53
N ALA A 78 -19.34 -3.44 6.71
CA ALA A 78 -19.77 -4.53 7.60
C ALA A 78 -20.94 -5.38 7.06
N ASN A 79 -21.12 -5.50 5.73
CA ASN A 79 -22.23 -6.20 5.11
C ASN A 79 -21.82 -7.58 4.53
N THR A 80 -22.84 -8.33 4.05
CA THR A 80 -22.76 -9.73 3.58
C THR A 80 -21.62 -10.04 2.62
N ALA A 81 -21.11 -9.09 1.85
CA ALA A 81 -19.97 -9.32 0.96
C ALA A 81 -18.62 -9.14 1.70
N GLY A 82 -18.54 -8.27 2.72
CA GLY A 82 -17.42 -8.22 3.66
C GLY A 82 -17.33 -9.48 4.52
N MET A 83 -18.46 -10.14 4.81
CA MET A 83 -18.50 -11.47 5.45
C MET A 83 -17.98 -12.60 4.55
N LEU A 84 -17.96 -12.40 3.22
CA LEU A 84 -17.46 -13.37 2.24
C LEU A 84 -16.00 -13.13 1.85
N SER A 85 -15.43 -11.94 2.16
CA SER A 85 -14.01 -11.67 2.00
C SER A 85 -13.35 -11.71 3.38
N ASP A 86 -12.38 -12.60 3.57
CA ASP A 86 -11.51 -12.64 4.77
C ASP A 86 -10.61 -11.37 4.91
N GLU A 87 -10.73 -10.42 4.01
CA GLU A 87 -9.91 -9.20 4.02
C GLU A 87 -10.59 -8.09 4.84
N LYS A 88 -10.15 -7.92 6.06
CA LYS A 88 -10.41 -6.70 6.85
C LYS A 88 -9.75 -5.50 6.13
N GLY A 89 -10.43 -4.34 6.09
CA GLY A 89 -9.84 -3.12 5.56
C GLY A 89 -8.61 -2.69 6.39
N ARG A 90 -7.71 -1.91 5.80
CA ARG A 90 -6.53 -1.35 6.49
C ARG A 90 -6.83 0.02 7.07
N PHE A 91 -6.11 0.36 8.13
CA PHE A 91 -6.16 1.72 8.68
C PHE A 91 -5.25 2.66 7.88
N GLY A 92 -5.75 3.86 7.59
CA GLY A 92 -4.93 4.94 7.06
C GLY A 92 -3.96 5.46 8.11
N LEU A 93 -2.71 5.67 7.70
CA LEU A 93 -1.70 6.24 8.59
C LEU A 93 -2.11 7.62 9.11
N LEU A 94 -2.51 8.52 8.19
CA LEU A 94 -2.95 9.88 8.55
C LEU A 94 -4.14 9.85 9.50
N ASP A 95 -5.14 9.02 9.23
CA ASP A 95 -6.35 8.91 10.05
C ASP A 95 -6.02 8.39 11.45
N THR A 96 -5.13 7.39 11.54
CA THR A 96 -4.67 6.85 12.83
C THR A 96 -3.91 7.89 13.64
N ILE A 97 -3.02 8.67 13.01
CA ILE A 97 -2.29 9.75 13.68
C ILE A 97 -3.26 10.84 14.15
N ARG A 98 -4.22 11.26 13.31
CA ARG A 98 -5.25 12.25 13.68
C ARG A 98 -6.09 11.76 14.86
N ALA A 99 -6.51 10.49 14.87
CA ALA A 99 -7.24 9.90 15.99
C ALA A 99 -6.43 9.96 17.29
N LEU A 100 -5.13 9.65 17.25
CA LEU A 100 -4.26 9.77 18.43
C LEU A 100 -4.16 11.22 18.90
N VAL A 101 -4.00 12.20 17.99
CA VAL A 101 -3.97 13.64 18.33
C VAL A 101 -5.29 14.08 18.97
N CYS A 102 -6.44 13.70 18.42
CA CYS A 102 -7.74 14.00 19.03
C CYS A 102 -7.90 13.37 20.40
N ALA A 103 -7.48 12.12 20.57
CA ALA A 103 -7.56 11.37 21.81
C ALA A 103 -6.70 11.96 22.94
N GLN A 104 -5.67 12.77 22.64
CA GLN A 104 -4.86 13.47 23.64
C GLN A 104 -5.72 14.38 24.53
N THR A 105 -6.64 15.13 23.92
CA THR A 105 -7.46 16.12 24.58
C THR A 105 -8.89 15.67 24.89
N ASP A 106 -9.35 14.55 24.33
CA ASP A 106 -10.69 14.01 24.56
C ASP A 106 -10.76 13.34 25.95
N GLU A 107 -11.49 13.96 26.88
CA GLU A 107 -11.65 13.46 28.25
C GLU A 107 -12.38 12.11 28.32
N ARG A 108 -13.14 11.74 27.27
CA ARG A 108 -13.83 10.45 27.19
C ARG A 108 -12.87 9.29 26.92
N ILE A 109 -11.69 9.55 26.35
CA ILE A 109 -10.66 8.55 26.11
C ILE A 109 -9.69 8.53 27.29
N VAL A 110 -9.55 7.38 27.93
CA VAL A 110 -8.67 7.18 29.11
C VAL A 110 -7.35 6.47 28.79
N GLY A 111 -7.22 5.93 27.59
CA GLY A 111 -6.00 5.26 27.13
C GLY A 111 -6.18 4.65 25.74
N VAL A 112 -5.12 4.07 25.22
CA VAL A 112 -5.10 3.36 23.95
C VAL A 112 -4.77 1.89 24.17
N LEU A 113 -5.52 1.00 23.51
CA LEU A 113 -5.24 -0.43 23.46
C LEU A 113 -4.83 -0.81 22.02
N LEU A 114 -3.60 -1.28 21.87
CA LEU A 114 -3.13 -1.93 20.63
C LEU A 114 -3.41 -3.42 20.76
N ILE A 115 -4.23 -3.99 19.88
CA ILE A 115 -4.54 -5.41 19.93
C ILE A 115 -4.13 -6.11 18.63
N GLY A 116 -3.35 -7.20 18.73
CA GLY A 116 -2.90 -8.01 17.59
C GLY A 116 -3.45 -9.42 17.68
N THR A 117 -4.55 -9.73 16.97
CA THR A 117 -5.27 -10.99 17.16
C THR A 117 -4.81 -12.16 16.29
N ASN A 118 -4.21 -11.94 15.11
CA ASN A 118 -3.91 -13.02 14.17
C ASN A 118 -2.78 -12.68 13.18
N GLY A 119 -1.55 -12.55 13.66
CA GLY A 119 -0.43 -12.28 12.78
C GLY A 119 -0.48 -10.87 12.18
N GLY A 120 0.65 -10.23 12.02
CA GLY A 120 0.74 -8.82 11.68
C GLY A 120 0.05 -8.44 10.39
N GLY A 121 -0.69 -7.36 10.43
CA GLY A 121 -1.22 -6.72 9.24
C GLY A 121 -0.10 -6.12 8.36
N ASP A 122 -0.44 -5.80 7.12
CA ASP A 122 0.45 -5.13 6.16
C ASP A 122 1.00 -3.79 6.71
N GLY A 123 2.00 -3.23 6.06
CA GLY A 123 2.69 -2.00 6.40
C GLY A 123 4.15 -2.26 6.79
N GLY A 124 5.05 -1.47 6.25
CA GLY A 124 6.49 -1.63 6.43
C GLY A 124 7.03 -1.02 7.71
N PHE A 125 8.33 -1.00 7.81
CA PHE A 125 9.02 -0.46 9.00
C PHE A 125 9.01 1.07 9.06
N ALA A 126 8.95 1.77 7.93
CA ALA A 126 8.88 3.23 7.94
C ALA A 126 7.50 3.72 8.39
N THR A 127 6.42 3.11 7.93
CA THR A 127 5.06 3.39 8.41
C THR A 127 4.94 3.14 9.92
N ARG A 128 5.48 2.03 10.40
CA ARG A 128 5.49 1.72 11.84
C ARG A 128 6.38 2.68 12.63
N GLU A 129 7.47 3.18 12.07
CA GLU A 129 8.33 4.21 12.67
C GLU A 129 7.55 5.51 12.90
N GLU A 130 6.70 5.92 11.96
CA GLU A 130 5.80 7.07 12.11
C GLU A 130 4.76 6.84 13.22
N LEU A 131 4.10 5.69 13.21
CA LEU A 131 3.13 5.33 14.26
C LEU A 131 3.78 5.24 15.65
N ARG A 132 4.99 4.70 15.75
CA ARG A 132 5.73 4.66 17.02
C ARG A 132 5.98 6.05 17.57
N ARG A 133 6.37 7.02 16.71
CA ARG A 133 6.53 8.42 17.12
C ARG A 133 5.21 9.00 17.64
N SER A 134 4.12 8.79 16.90
CA SER A 134 2.80 9.31 17.29
C SER A 134 2.27 8.67 18.58
N ILE A 135 2.53 7.38 18.81
CA ILE A 135 2.21 6.69 20.06
C ILE A 135 3.03 7.25 21.22
N ALA A 136 4.33 7.44 21.03
CA ALA A 136 5.20 8.02 22.06
C ALA A 136 4.80 9.46 22.39
N GLU A 137 4.50 10.28 21.38
CA GLU A 137 3.99 11.64 21.56
C GLU A 137 2.65 11.66 22.31
N PHE A 138 1.70 10.79 21.93
CA PHE A 138 0.44 10.65 22.65
C PHE A 138 0.67 10.39 24.13
N ARG A 139 1.45 9.37 24.45
CA ARG A 139 1.78 9.00 25.82
C ARG A 139 2.45 10.13 26.60
N ASP A 140 3.48 10.74 26.00
CA ASP A 140 4.32 11.73 26.67
C ASP A 140 3.60 13.08 26.85
N LEU A 141 2.67 13.46 25.97
CA LEU A 141 1.93 14.72 26.04
C LEU A 141 0.71 14.68 26.95
N CYS A 142 -0.06 13.60 26.96
CA CYS A 142 -1.28 13.53 27.76
C CYS A 142 -1.20 12.59 28.98
N GLY A 143 -0.17 11.77 29.07
CA GLY A 143 0.00 10.82 30.19
C GLY A 143 -1.03 9.70 30.28
N LYS A 144 -1.88 9.53 29.24
CA LYS A 144 -2.82 8.42 29.14
C LYS A 144 -2.07 7.15 28.76
N PRO A 145 -2.37 5.97 29.38
CA PRO A 145 -1.62 4.76 29.12
C PRO A 145 -1.84 4.23 27.71
N VAL A 146 -0.77 3.71 27.11
CA VAL A 146 -0.81 2.92 25.88
C VAL A 146 -0.44 1.48 26.21
N ILE A 147 -1.39 0.59 26.12
CA ILE A 147 -1.27 -0.83 26.46
C ILE A 147 -1.38 -1.65 25.19
N SER A 148 -0.56 -2.69 25.07
CA SER A 148 -0.63 -3.64 23.96
C SER A 148 -1.00 -5.02 24.47
N TYR A 149 -1.96 -5.68 23.80
CA TYR A 149 -2.27 -7.10 24.02
C TYR A 149 -2.07 -7.87 22.72
N LEU A 150 -1.05 -8.74 22.70
CA LEU A 150 -0.62 -9.48 21.52
C LEU A 150 -0.77 -11.00 21.81
N PRO A 151 -1.97 -11.58 21.59
CA PRO A 151 -2.20 -13.01 21.81
C PRO A 151 -1.38 -13.90 20.88
N VAL A 152 -1.10 -13.44 19.66
CA VAL A 152 -0.21 -14.07 18.69
C VAL A 152 0.73 -12.98 18.14
N PRO A 153 1.81 -12.66 18.86
CA PRO A 153 2.69 -11.56 18.49
C PRO A 153 3.45 -11.85 17.19
N THR A 154 3.58 -10.83 16.35
CA THR A 154 4.59 -10.79 15.27
C THR A 154 5.74 -9.88 15.69
N TYR A 155 6.90 -9.99 15.02
CA TYR A 155 8.01 -9.07 15.27
C TYR A 155 7.63 -7.61 15.01
N ARG A 156 6.84 -7.35 13.97
CA ARG A 156 6.38 -6.01 13.61
C ARG A 156 5.41 -5.42 14.63
N ASP A 157 4.49 -6.25 15.17
CA ASP A 157 3.57 -5.80 16.22
C ASP A 157 4.31 -5.52 17.51
N TYR A 158 5.27 -6.39 17.86
CA TYR A 158 6.14 -6.17 19.00
C TYR A 158 6.97 -4.89 18.85
N TYR A 159 7.55 -4.67 17.66
CA TYR A 159 8.27 -3.42 17.36
C TYR A 159 7.38 -2.19 17.57
N LEU A 160 6.11 -2.22 17.16
CA LEU A 160 5.17 -1.13 17.38
C LEU A 160 4.80 -0.99 18.85
N ALA A 161 4.47 -2.10 19.52
CA ALA A 161 4.04 -2.16 20.91
C ALA A 161 5.08 -1.61 21.91
N THR A 162 6.37 -1.74 21.58
CA THR A 162 7.44 -1.23 22.47
C THR A 162 7.45 0.30 22.61
N ALA A 163 6.75 1.05 21.78
CA ALA A 163 6.54 2.48 21.94
C ALA A 163 5.52 2.84 23.04
N GLY A 164 4.69 1.87 23.48
CA GLY A 164 3.72 2.02 24.56
C GLY A 164 4.30 1.82 25.96
N ASP A 165 3.40 1.73 26.95
CA ASP A 165 3.78 1.60 28.36
C ASP A 165 3.86 0.14 28.81
N GLU A 166 2.86 -0.70 28.45
CA GLU A 166 2.79 -2.10 28.82
C GLU A 166 2.52 -3.00 27.63
N ILE A 167 3.17 -4.16 27.61
CA ILE A 167 2.98 -5.20 26.60
C ILE A 167 2.56 -6.49 27.30
N TRP A 168 1.38 -6.98 26.98
CA TRP A 168 0.84 -8.24 27.47
C TRP A 168 0.72 -9.24 26.33
N ILE A 169 1.09 -10.50 26.57
CA ILE A 169 0.96 -11.58 25.59
C ILE A 169 0.17 -12.73 26.18
N HIS A 170 -0.34 -13.62 25.35
CA HIS A 170 -1.02 -14.82 25.83
C HIS A 170 -0.02 -15.78 26.49
N PRO A 171 -0.38 -16.52 27.58
CA PRO A 171 0.55 -17.42 28.29
C PRO A 171 1.17 -18.53 27.43
N PHE A 172 0.53 -18.91 26.33
CA PHE A 172 1.04 -19.88 25.35
C PHE A 172 1.63 -19.23 24.09
N ALA A 173 1.79 -17.91 24.07
CA ALA A 173 2.43 -17.22 22.97
C ALA A 173 3.95 -17.40 22.99
N GLU A 174 4.52 -17.31 21.81
CA GLU A 174 5.97 -17.19 21.60
C GLU A 174 6.26 -15.82 21.00
N LEU A 175 7.13 -15.05 21.63
CA LEU A 175 7.54 -13.74 21.14
C LEU A 175 8.59 -13.92 20.05
N PRO A 176 8.31 -13.57 18.79
CA PRO A 176 9.28 -13.72 17.71
C PRO A 176 10.29 -12.56 17.74
N ILE A 177 11.57 -12.92 17.90
CA ILE A 177 12.73 -12.03 17.73
C ILE A 177 13.77 -12.71 16.84
N ASN A 178 13.27 -13.36 15.78
CA ASN A 178 13.98 -14.30 14.94
C ASN A 178 14.70 -13.66 13.71
N GLY A 179 14.67 -12.34 13.60
CA GLY A 179 15.32 -11.62 12.50
C GLY A 179 14.36 -11.30 11.36
N LEU A 180 14.91 -10.68 10.32
CA LEU A 180 14.21 -10.39 9.08
C LEU A 180 14.75 -11.27 7.97
N ALA A 181 13.87 -11.79 7.13
CA ALA A 181 14.21 -12.54 5.93
C ALA A 181 13.73 -11.79 4.69
N SER A 182 14.44 -11.95 3.58
CA SER A 182 14.02 -11.50 2.25
C SER A 182 14.11 -12.68 1.31
N SER A 183 12.98 -13.26 0.93
CA SER A 183 12.90 -14.35 -0.03
C SER A 183 12.40 -13.88 -1.39
N HIS A 184 12.76 -14.63 -2.44
CA HIS A 184 12.45 -14.25 -3.81
C HIS A 184 12.19 -15.46 -4.69
N LEU A 185 11.16 -15.35 -5.54
CA LEU A 185 10.82 -16.39 -6.49
C LEU A 185 11.42 -16.07 -7.86
N TYR A 186 11.98 -17.09 -8.52
CA TYR A 186 12.55 -17.02 -9.87
C TYR A 186 11.68 -17.80 -10.84
N TYR A 187 11.20 -17.15 -11.89
CA TYR A 187 10.21 -17.68 -12.81
C TYR A 187 10.80 -18.18 -14.13
N LYS A 188 12.12 -17.98 -14.37
CA LYS A 188 12.77 -18.37 -15.63
C LYS A 188 12.47 -19.81 -16.02
N GLY A 189 12.65 -20.76 -15.10
CA GLY A 189 12.36 -22.18 -15.38
C GLY A 189 10.89 -22.48 -15.71
N LEU A 190 9.95 -21.72 -15.13
CA LEU A 190 8.53 -21.82 -15.50
C LEU A 190 8.29 -21.26 -16.91
N LEU A 191 8.81 -20.06 -17.20
CA LEU A 191 8.66 -19.39 -18.49
C LEU A 191 9.25 -20.25 -19.62
N ASP A 192 10.42 -20.84 -19.43
CA ASP A 192 11.04 -21.79 -20.38
C ASP A 192 10.16 -23.02 -20.62
N LYS A 193 9.59 -23.60 -19.56
CA LYS A 193 8.69 -24.76 -19.66
C LYS A 193 7.43 -24.45 -20.46
N ILE A 194 6.81 -23.31 -20.27
CA ILE A 194 5.62 -22.91 -21.02
C ILE A 194 5.95 -22.39 -22.42
N GLY A 195 7.20 -22.01 -22.67
CA GLY A 195 7.67 -21.52 -23.97
C GLY A 195 7.56 -20.00 -24.15
N VAL A 196 7.58 -19.26 -23.06
CA VAL A 196 7.65 -17.79 -23.06
C VAL A 196 9.09 -17.37 -22.94
N GLY A 197 9.62 -16.71 -23.98
CA GLY A 197 10.96 -16.14 -23.96
C GLY A 197 10.98 -14.72 -23.40
N VAL A 198 12.05 -14.37 -22.68
CA VAL A 198 12.24 -13.02 -22.13
C VAL A 198 13.61 -12.51 -22.57
N GLN A 199 13.64 -11.32 -23.16
CA GLN A 199 14.85 -10.55 -23.42
C GLN A 199 14.79 -9.25 -22.65
N VAL A 200 15.94 -8.71 -22.26
CA VAL A 200 15.98 -7.49 -21.44
C VAL A 200 17.00 -6.50 -22.01
N THR A 201 16.68 -5.22 -21.87
CA THR A 201 17.64 -4.13 -21.93
C THR A 201 17.75 -3.53 -20.53
N ARG A 202 18.94 -3.15 -20.09
CA ARG A 202 19.10 -2.55 -18.76
C ARG A 202 20.31 -1.65 -18.66
N VAL A 203 20.25 -0.68 -17.76
CA VAL A 203 21.38 0.13 -17.33
C VAL A 203 21.45 0.14 -15.81
N GLY A 204 22.64 -0.08 -15.29
CA GLY A 204 22.94 -0.20 -13.87
C GLY A 204 23.19 -1.64 -13.42
N THR A 205 24.34 -1.84 -12.77
CA THR A 205 24.80 -3.17 -12.31
C THR A 205 23.94 -3.78 -11.22
N HIS A 206 23.26 -2.93 -10.44
CA HIS A 206 22.37 -3.32 -9.33
C HIS A 206 20.89 -3.32 -9.71
N LYS A 207 20.54 -3.07 -10.98
CA LYS A 207 19.13 -3.09 -11.42
C LYS A 207 18.66 -4.53 -11.63
N SER A 208 18.39 -5.25 -10.56
CA SER A 208 18.07 -6.68 -10.52
C SER A 208 16.58 -7.02 -10.68
N ALA A 209 15.69 -6.02 -10.89
CA ALA A 209 14.26 -6.22 -11.03
C ALA A 209 13.86 -7.26 -12.09
N VAL A 210 14.66 -7.45 -13.12
CA VAL A 210 14.42 -8.41 -14.21
C VAL A 210 14.95 -9.81 -13.92
N GLU A 211 15.82 -9.99 -12.91
CA GLU A 211 16.45 -11.27 -12.62
C GLU A 211 15.45 -12.41 -12.39
N PRO A 212 14.34 -12.21 -11.69
CA PRO A 212 13.32 -13.23 -11.54
C PRO A 212 12.78 -13.82 -12.84
N LEU A 213 12.84 -13.07 -13.95
CA LEU A 213 12.34 -13.49 -15.26
C LEU A 213 13.41 -14.14 -16.14
N ILE A 214 14.71 -13.85 -15.88
CA ILE A 214 15.83 -14.27 -16.74
C ILE A 214 16.88 -15.13 -16.04
N SER A 215 16.79 -15.29 -14.72
CA SER A 215 17.73 -16.08 -13.91
C SER A 215 16.97 -17.09 -13.04
N GLU A 216 17.66 -18.15 -12.61
CA GLU A 216 17.14 -19.15 -11.69
C GLU A 216 17.56 -18.88 -10.23
N SER A 217 18.44 -17.90 -10.02
CA SER A 217 18.97 -17.53 -8.71
C SER A 217 19.41 -16.06 -8.69
N MET A 218 19.62 -15.56 -7.51
CA MET A 218 20.06 -14.20 -7.20
C MET A 218 21.51 -13.97 -7.64
N SER A 219 21.77 -12.82 -8.27
CA SER A 219 23.15 -12.37 -8.55
C SER A 219 23.91 -12.04 -7.25
N ALA A 220 25.23 -11.92 -7.36
CA ALA A 220 26.07 -11.54 -6.22
C ALA A 220 25.75 -10.11 -5.76
N GLU A 221 25.54 -9.19 -6.69
CA GLU A 221 25.25 -7.79 -6.45
C GLU A 221 23.87 -7.61 -5.78
N ASP A 222 22.83 -8.33 -6.25
CA ASP A 222 21.51 -8.30 -5.63
C ASP A 222 21.55 -8.91 -4.22
N ARG A 223 22.28 -10.01 -4.04
CA ARG A 223 22.46 -10.64 -2.73
C ARG A 223 23.13 -9.71 -1.72
N GLU A 224 24.22 -9.06 -2.11
CA GLU A 224 24.94 -8.10 -1.25
C GLU A 224 24.03 -6.94 -0.86
N GLN A 225 23.29 -6.38 -1.81
CA GLN A 225 22.35 -5.29 -1.58
C GLN A 225 21.24 -5.68 -0.60
N ARG A 226 20.64 -6.87 -0.77
CA ARG A 226 19.59 -7.36 0.12
C ARG A 226 20.10 -7.63 1.53
N ILE A 227 21.26 -8.26 1.67
CA ILE A 227 21.91 -8.47 2.98
C ILE A 227 22.10 -7.13 3.69
N ARG A 228 22.65 -6.12 2.99
CA ARG A 228 22.84 -4.78 3.56
C ARG A 228 21.51 -4.18 4.04
N LEU A 229 20.49 -4.11 3.16
CA LEU A 229 19.20 -3.52 3.48
C LEU A 229 18.49 -4.24 4.64
N THR A 230 18.47 -5.58 4.60
CA THR A 230 17.83 -6.38 5.66
C THR A 230 18.52 -6.17 7.00
N ASN A 231 19.86 -6.19 7.04
CA ASN A 231 20.61 -5.95 8.27
C ASN A 231 20.42 -4.52 8.80
N GLU A 232 20.41 -3.52 7.94
CA GLU A 232 20.22 -2.13 8.36
C GLU A 232 18.83 -1.89 8.98
N VAL A 233 17.78 -2.44 8.39
CA VAL A 233 16.41 -2.34 8.93
C VAL A 233 16.31 -3.13 10.25
N TRP A 234 16.88 -4.34 10.29
CA TRP A 234 16.93 -5.16 11.49
C TRP A 234 17.64 -4.46 12.64
N ASP A 235 18.85 -3.96 12.41
CA ASP A 235 19.66 -3.30 13.44
C ASP A 235 18.97 -2.05 14.00
N ARG A 236 18.29 -1.27 13.13
CA ARG A 236 17.53 -0.09 13.57
C ARG A 236 16.31 -0.46 14.38
N SER A 237 15.53 -1.44 13.92
CA SER A 237 14.33 -1.88 14.64
C SER A 237 14.67 -2.51 15.98
N LEU A 238 15.71 -3.34 16.04
CA LEU A 238 16.20 -3.95 17.28
C LEU A 238 16.74 -2.88 18.25
N THR A 239 17.43 -1.87 17.72
CA THR A 239 17.92 -0.73 18.51
C THR A 239 16.76 0.06 19.12
N ALA A 240 15.70 0.33 18.35
CA ALA A 240 14.53 1.03 18.87
C ALA A 240 13.82 0.22 19.97
N ILE A 241 13.60 -1.08 19.77
CA ILE A 241 13.06 -1.98 20.80
C ILE A 241 13.93 -1.92 22.07
N ALA A 242 15.26 -2.00 21.92
CA ALA A 242 16.19 -1.98 23.03
C ALA A 242 16.16 -0.67 23.83
N LEU A 243 16.01 0.46 23.13
CA LEU A 243 15.92 1.78 23.76
C LEU A 243 14.61 1.94 24.55
N ASP A 244 13.47 1.62 23.94
CA ASP A 244 12.16 1.80 24.54
C ASP A 244 11.95 0.85 25.71
N ARG A 245 12.18 -0.46 25.52
CA ARG A 245 12.09 -1.44 26.61
C ARG A 245 13.16 -1.21 27.67
N GLY A 246 14.36 -0.81 27.27
CA GLY A 246 15.43 -0.45 28.18
C GLY A 246 15.09 0.74 29.06
N LYS A 247 14.40 1.77 28.55
CA LYS A 247 13.89 2.90 29.31
C LYS A 247 12.90 2.42 30.38
N ILE A 248 11.94 1.56 30.01
CA ILE A 248 10.95 1.00 30.96
C ILE A 248 11.65 0.19 32.07
N VAL A 249 12.55 -0.72 31.68
CA VAL A 249 13.31 -1.55 32.63
C VAL A 249 14.21 -0.72 33.53
N ASN A 250 14.71 0.43 33.07
CA ASN A 250 15.54 1.38 33.83
C ASN A 250 14.73 2.38 34.66
N GLY A 251 13.46 2.09 34.92
CA GLY A 251 12.57 2.95 35.73
C GLY A 251 12.24 4.28 35.08
N GLY A 252 12.08 4.32 33.77
CA GLY A 252 11.73 5.49 32.97
C GLY A 252 12.91 6.41 32.64
N LYS A 253 14.14 6.03 32.97
CA LYS A 253 15.33 6.82 32.67
C LYS A 253 15.91 6.45 31.31
N GLU A 254 16.15 7.44 30.47
CA GLU A 254 16.86 7.27 29.22
C GLU A 254 18.31 6.85 29.41
N PHE A 255 18.84 6.11 28.46
CA PHE A 255 20.27 5.84 28.42
C PHE A 255 21.02 7.09 27.93
N PRO A 256 22.14 7.47 28.55
CA PRO A 256 22.87 8.67 28.19
C PRO A 256 23.45 8.62 26.77
N THR A 257 23.68 7.41 26.26
CA THR A 257 24.18 7.18 24.89
C THR A 257 23.66 5.86 24.36
N LEU A 258 23.65 5.71 23.02
CA LEU A 258 23.33 4.43 22.38
C LEU A 258 24.26 3.29 22.80
N ASN A 259 25.54 3.59 23.02
CA ASN A 259 26.49 2.61 23.51
C ASN A 259 26.16 2.16 24.94
N ALA A 260 25.77 3.10 25.83
CA ALA A 260 25.31 2.75 27.18
C ALA A 260 24.05 1.85 27.15
N ALA A 261 23.13 2.10 26.21
CA ALA A 261 21.99 1.23 25.99
C ALA A 261 22.42 -0.18 25.56
N ARG A 262 23.31 -0.28 24.58
CA ARG A 262 23.83 -1.58 24.07
C ARG A 262 24.58 -2.39 25.13
N GLU A 263 25.27 -1.73 26.04
CA GLU A 263 26.00 -2.36 27.15
C GLU A 263 25.10 -2.73 28.34
N SER A 264 23.84 -2.33 28.31
CA SER A 264 22.91 -2.65 29.40
C SER A 264 22.64 -4.16 29.49
N PRO A 265 22.45 -4.72 30.70
CA PRO A 265 22.11 -6.14 30.86
C PRO A 265 20.87 -6.56 30.11
N PHE A 266 19.87 -5.66 29.98
CA PHE A 266 18.65 -5.90 29.21
C PHE A 266 18.95 -6.14 27.73
N VAL A 267 19.72 -5.22 27.12
CA VAL A 267 20.05 -5.34 25.68
C VAL A 267 20.93 -6.57 25.42
N GLN A 268 21.86 -6.89 26.32
CA GLN A 268 22.65 -8.11 26.19
C GLN A 268 21.79 -9.36 26.28
N THR A 269 20.79 -9.39 27.17
CA THR A 269 19.80 -10.49 27.24
C THR A 269 18.98 -10.59 25.95
N LEU A 270 18.49 -9.45 25.41
CA LEU A 270 17.76 -9.41 24.16
C LEU A 270 18.61 -9.98 23.00
N LEU A 271 19.84 -9.51 22.84
CA LEU A 271 20.77 -9.99 21.80
C LEU A 271 21.09 -11.47 21.95
N GLN A 272 21.23 -11.96 23.17
CA GLN A 272 21.44 -13.39 23.44
C GLN A 272 20.20 -14.20 23.02
N LYS A 273 18.98 -13.74 23.33
CA LYS A 273 17.74 -14.43 22.94
C LYS A 273 17.58 -14.45 21.42
N VAL A 274 17.87 -13.35 20.72
CA VAL A 274 17.90 -13.30 19.24
C VAL A 274 18.84 -14.37 18.68
N ALA A 275 20.06 -14.48 19.22
CA ALA A 275 21.07 -15.39 18.71
C ALA A 275 20.80 -16.87 18.98
N THR A 276 20.07 -17.20 20.06
CA THR A 276 19.97 -18.60 20.55
C THR A 276 18.58 -19.21 20.43
N VAL A 277 17.51 -18.41 20.55
CA VAL A 277 16.13 -18.90 20.66
C VAL A 277 15.27 -18.46 19.47
N GLY A 278 15.29 -17.18 19.12
CA GLY A 278 14.48 -16.59 18.05
C GLY A 278 12.98 -16.51 18.35
N LEU A 279 12.41 -17.55 18.97
CA LEU A 279 11.02 -17.59 19.46
C LEU A 279 11.07 -17.74 20.98
N VAL A 280 10.71 -16.68 21.72
CA VAL A 280 10.83 -16.67 23.19
C VAL A 280 9.49 -16.99 23.82
N PRO A 281 9.35 -18.12 24.56
CA PRO A 281 8.10 -18.46 25.25
C PRO A 281 7.67 -17.37 26.23
N ALA A 282 6.35 -17.19 26.40
CA ALA A 282 5.80 -16.12 27.24
C ALA A 282 6.39 -16.03 28.65
N PRO A 283 6.57 -17.13 29.41
CA PRO A 283 7.19 -17.07 30.75
C PRO A 283 8.62 -16.51 30.73
N GLU A 284 9.42 -16.91 29.72
CA GLU A 284 10.79 -16.42 29.55
C GLU A 284 10.83 -14.96 29.07
N ALA A 285 9.86 -14.56 28.24
CA ALA A 285 9.73 -13.19 27.78
C ALA A 285 9.41 -12.22 28.92
N VAL A 286 8.56 -12.65 29.88
CA VAL A 286 8.25 -11.90 31.11
C VAL A 286 9.48 -11.84 32.04
N GLU A 287 10.15 -12.97 32.28
CA GLU A 287 11.37 -13.03 33.11
C GLU A 287 12.47 -12.11 32.55
N ALA A 288 12.66 -12.13 31.22
CA ALA A 288 13.62 -11.29 30.53
C ALA A 288 13.15 -9.81 30.37
N ARG A 289 11.95 -9.47 30.84
CA ARG A 289 11.33 -8.14 30.72
C ARG A 289 11.18 -7.66 29.27
N LEU A 290 11.10 -8.59 28.33
CA LEU A 290 10.74 -8.29 26.95
C LEU A 290 9.27 -7.89 26.84
N VAL A 291 8.42 -8.46 27.69
CA VAL A 291 7.01 -8.09 27.89
C VAL A 291 6.72 -7.95 29.38
N ASP A 292 5.59 -7.33 29.73
CA ASP A 292 5.26 -6.98 31.11
C ASP A 292 4.41 -8.05 31.82
N ALA A 293 3.57 -8.78 31.06
CA ALA A 293 2.77 -9.87 31.61
C ALA A 293 2.40 -10.91 30.54
N ALA A 294 2.13 -12.11 31.01
CA ALA A 294 1.46 -13.16 30.25
C ALA A 294 0.04 -13.32 30.81
N LEU A 295 -0.99 -13.00 30.03
CA LEU A 295 -2.39 -12.92 30.47
C LEU A 295 -3.31 -13.67 29.51
N TYR A 296 -4.27 -14.42 30.07
CA TYR A 296 -5.43 -14.83 29.31
C TYR A 296 -6.34 -13.63 28.98
N GLU A 297 -7.22 -13.78 28.01
CA GLU A 297 -8.10 -12.70 27.58
C GLU A 297 -9.02 -12.18 28.71
N ASP A 298 -9.56 -13.07 29.53
CA ASP A 298 -10.39 -12.70 30.69
C ASP A 298 -9.59 -11.88 31.71
N GLU A 299 -8.33 -12.22 31.96
CA GLU A 299 -7.45 -11.47 32.87
C GLU A 299 -7.10 -10.09 32.30
N MET A 300 -6.89 -10.00 30.98
CA MET A 300 -6.70 -8.73 30.26
C MET A 300 -7.94 -7.86 30.40
N ILE A 301 -9.14 -8.40 30.14
CA ILE A 301 -10.42 -7.69 30.29
C ILE A 301 -10.56 -7.16 31.72
N GLU A 302 -10.31 -7.96 32.74
CA GLU A 302 -10.42 -7.53 34.14
C GLU A 302 -9.40 -6.43 34.52
N ARG A 303 -8.21 -6.42 33.91
CA ARG A 303 -7.26 -5.31 34.07
C ARG A 303 -7.76 -4.03 33.41
N LEU A 304 -8.27 -4.12 32.19
CA LEU A 304 -8.78 -2.97 31.44
C LEU A 304 -10.06 -2.39 32.07
N LYS A 305 -10.92 -3.21 32.69
CA LYS A 305 -12.08 -2.72 33.47
C LYS A 305 -11.65 -1.81 34.63
N LYS A 306 -10.50 -2.03 35.23
CA LYS A 306 -9.99 -1.16 36.31
C LYS A 306 -9.56 0.21 35.79
N ILE A 307 -9.25 0.32 34.51
CA ILE A 307 -8.82 1.57 33.86
C ILE A 307 -10.03 2.29 33.26
N ALA A 308 -10.83 1.59 32.45
CA ALA A 308 -11.91 2.15 31.65
C ALA A 308 -13.31 1.97 32.27
N GLY A 309 -13.43 1.17 33.30
CA GLY A 309 -14.74 0.75 33.85
C GLY A 309 -15.38 -0.38 33.05
N THR A 310 -16.51 -0.87 33.56
CA THR A 310 -17.28 -1.95 32.93
C THR A 310 -18.31 -1.39 31.98
N ASP A 311 -18.43 -1.99 30.82
CA ASP A 311 -19.54 -1.79 29.88
C ASP A 311 -20.70 -2.70 30.31
N ASP A 312 -21.85 -2.13 30.59
CA ASP A 312 -23.01 -2.85 31.18
C ASP A 312 -23.67 -3.79 30.16
N ASP A 313 -23.57 -3.50 28.86
CA ASP A 313 -24.19 -4.29 27.79
C ASP A 313 -23.34 -5.53 27.43
N THR A 314 -22.04 -5.33 27.29
CA THR A 314 -21.11 -6.39 26.85
C THR A 314 -20.44 -7.13 28.01
N HIS A 315 -20.52 -6.62 29.24
CA HIS A 315 -19.78 -7.09 30.39
C HIS A 315 -18.26 -7.09 30.20
N SER A 316 -17.75 -6.34 29.23
CA SER A 316 -16.33 -6.10 28.96
C SER A 316 -15.90 -4.75 29.54
N PHE A 317 -14.71 -4.27 29.19
CA PHE A 317 -14.28 -2.89 29.50
C PHE A 317 -14.89 -1.91 28.47
N ARG A 318 -15.05 -0.64 28.87
CA ARG A 318 -15.53 0.40 27.96
C ARG A 318 -14.48 0.66 26.90
N GLN A 319 -14.88 0.59 25.64
CA GLN A 319 -13.99 0.70 24.49
C GLN A 319 -14.67 1.32 23.28
N ILE A 320 -13.89 1.87 22.39
CA ILE A 320 -14.33 2.31 21.07
C ILE A 320 -13.29 1.89 20.03
N ALA A 321 -13.75 1.33 18.92
CA ALA A 321 -12.88 0.99 17.80
C ALA A 321 -12.40 2.27 17.08
N LEU A 322 -11.21 2.20 16.47
CA LEU A 322 -10.61 3.35 15.77
C LEU A 322 -11.55 3.93 14.71
N GLU A 323 -12.26 3.10 13.94
CA GLU A 323 -13.18 3.57 12.90
C GLU A 323 -14.36 4.35 13.45
N ASP A 324 -14.93 3.87 14.58
CA ASP A 324 -16.06 4.53 15.21
C ASP A 324 -15.64 5.84 15.87
N TYR A 325 -14.44 5.84 16.46
CA TYR A 325 -13.84 7.05 17.02
C TYR A 325 -13.55 8.11 15.97
N LEU A 326 -12.99 7.72 14.82
CA LEU A 326 -12.74 8.63 13.69
C LEU A 326 -14.03 9.28 13.20
N ARG A 327 -15.15 8.54 13.16
CA ARG A 327 -16.47 9.09 12.81
C ARG A 327 -17.02 10.07 13.86
N ASP A 328 -16.73 9.83 15.14
CA ASP A 328 -17.18 10.68 16.25
C ASP A 328 -16.40 12.01 16.32
N CYS A 329 -15.10 11.97 16.00
CA CYS A 329 -14.19 13.13 16.09
C CYS A 329 -14.34 14.18 14.98
N GLU A 330 -15.39 14.14 14.15
CA GLU A 330 -15.59 15.05 12.99
C GLU A 330 -14.44 15.01 11.95
N ILE A 331 -13.45 14.12 12.13
CA ILE A 331 -12.31 13.95 11.23
C ILE A 331 -12.76 13.37 9.88
N ALA A 332 -13.90 12.70 9.86
CA ALA A 332 -14.48 12.07 8.67
C ALA A 332 -15.25 13.05 7.75
N ALA A 333 -15.32 14.33 8.07
CA ALA A 333 -16.09 15.32 7.31
C ALA A 333 -15.24 16.09 6.29
N GLU A 334 -14.43 15.41 5.51
CA GLU A 334 -13.80 16.03 4.34
C GLU A 334 -14.70 15.87 3.10
N PRO A 335 -14.93 16.92 2.29
CA PRO A 335 -15.70 16.80 1.07
C PRO A 335 -15.00 15.84 0.09
N PRO A 336 -15.75 14.99 -0.62
CA PRO A 336 -15.18 14.05 -1.57
C PRO A 336 -14.49 14.80 -2.72
N LEU A 337 -13.26 14.44 -3.04
CA LEU A 337 -12.58 14.92 -4.22
C LEU A 337 -12.98 14.08 -5.44
N MET A 338 -13.24 14.76 -6.57
CA MET A 338 -13.54 14.14 -7.84
C MET A 338 -12.24 13.79 -8.57
N LEU A 339 -11.95 12.51 -8.78
CA LEU A 339 -10.92 12.03 -9.67
C LEU A 339 -11.56 11.70 -11.04
N GLY A 340 -11.50 12.64 -11.97
CA GLY A 340 -12.20 12.53 -13.23
C GLY A 340 -13.73 12.66 -13.06
N ASN A 341 -14.52 11.91 -13.86
CA ASN A 341 -15.99 11.88 -13.75
C ASN A 341 -16.50 10.91 -12.68
N THR A 342 -15.63 10.29 -11.90
CA THR A 342 -16.00 9.35 -10.85
C THR A 342 -16.13 10.09 -9.54
N GLN A 343 -17.36 10.23 -9.06
CA GLN A 343 -17.65 10.74 -7.73
C GLN A 343 -17.23 9.66 -6.73
N ILE A 344 -16.13 9.88 -6.03
CA ILE A 344 -15.76 9.05 -4.88
C ILE A 344 -16.65 9.51 -3.73
N SER A 345 -17.76 8.80 -3.53
CA SER A 345 -18.79 9.21 -2.57
C SER A 345 -18.31 9.06 -1.14
N GLY A 346 -18.02 10.17 -0.49
CA GLY A 346 -18.28 10.32 0.92
C GLY A 346 -19.79 10.47 1.16
N ALA A 347 -20.31 10.12 2.33
CA ALA A 347 -21.71 10.25 2.66
C ALA A 347 -22.23 11.68 2.38
N PRO A 348 -23.50 11.84 1.96
CA PRO A 348 -24.05 13.15 1.65
C PRO A 348 -23.96 14.04 2.89
N ALA A 349 -23.31 15.20 2.74
CA ALA A 349 -23.32 16.24 3.74
C ALA A 349 -24.79 16.57 4.05
N LYS A 350 -25.25 16.32 5.28
CA LYS A 350 -26.48 16.91 5.79
C LYS A 350 -26.27 18.41 5.85
N ASP A 351 -27.27 19.15 5.40
CA ASP A 351 -27.40 20.60 5.42
C ASP A 351 -26.64 21.23 6.61
N VAL A 352 -25.41 21.64 6.38
CA VAL A 352 -24.72 22.58 7.23
C VAL A 352 -25.27 23.95 6.84
N PRO A 353 -25.76 24.77 7.78
CA PRO A 353 -26.15 26.13 7.46
C PRO A 353 -25.00 26.82 6.76
N ALA A 354 -25.27 27.49 5.64
CA ALA A 354 -24.28 28.31 4.96
C ALA A 354 -23.78 29.36 5.96
N ASP A 355 -22.61 29.14 6.50
CA ASP A 355 -21.87 30.14 7.23
C ASP A 355 -21.22 31.04 6.16
N ASP A 356 -21.48 32.36 6.24
CA ASP A 356 -20.89 33.39 5.36
C ASP A 356 -19.39 33.60 5.64
N GLY A 357 -18.68 32.58 6.13
CA GLY A 357 -17.27 32.60 6.46
C GLY A 357 -16.36 32.51 5.23
N ALA A 358 -15.27 33.22 5.23
CA ALA A 358 -14.20 33.08 4.26
C ALA A 358 -13.73 31.61 4.24
N LYS A 359 -13.66 31.01 3.04
CA LYS A 359 -13.17 29.62 2.86
C LYS A 359 -11.80 29.47 3.52
N LYS A 360 -11.63 28.42 4.31
CA LYS A 360 -10.36 28.12 4.96
C LYS A 360 -9.30 27.73 3.93
N PRO A 361 -8.05 28.10 4.14
CA PRO A 361 -6.96 27.63 3.30
C PRO A 361 -6.79 26.09 3.45
N ILE A 362 -6.55 25.42 2.34
CA ILE A 362 -6.42 23.96 2.28
C ILE A 362 -4.94 23.60 2.15
N VAL A 363 -4.49 22.62 2.94
CA VAL A 363 -3.24 21.88 2.72
C VAL A 363 -3.63 20.48 2.23
N ALA A 364 -3.31 20.17 0.96
CA ALA A 364 -3.68 18.90 0.37
C ALA A 364 -2.60 17.84 0.60
N VAL A 365 -3.03 16.58 0.85
CA VAL A 365 -2.17 15.40 0.88
C VAL A 365 -2.56 14.51 -0.30
N LEU A 366 -1.65 14.34 -1.26
CA LEU A 366 -1.82 13.44 -2.40
C LEU A 366 -1.06 12.16 -2.12
N PHE A 367 -1.78 11.04 -2.00
CA PHE A 367 -1.21 9.73 -1.73
C PHE A 367 -0.96 8.96 -3.03
N ALA A 368 0.28 8.51 -3.26
CA ALA A 368 0.68 7.65 -4.37
C ALA A 368 1.18 6.31 -3.83
N GLU A 369 0.23 5.42 -3.55
CA GLU A 369 0.48 4.08 -3.01
C GLU A 369 0.34 3.04 -4.12
N GLY A 370 1.37 2.21 -4.31
CA GLY A 370 1.38 1.12 -5.27
C GLY A 370 2.25 1.35 -6.51
N GLU A 371 2.12 0.43 -7.47
CA GLU A 371 2.93 0.43 -8.69
C GLU A 371 2.49 1.51 -9.68
N ILE A 372 3.46 2.19 -10.31
CA ILE A 372 3.19 3.22 -11.31
C ILE A 372 2.89 2.55 -12.66
N VAL A 373 1.67 2.76 -13.18
CA VAL A 373 1.19 2.15 -14.41
C VAL A 373 0.75 3.20 -15.43
N ASP A 374 0.79 2.87 -16.71
CA ASP A 374 0.23 3.73 -17.74
C ASP A 374 -1.30 3.77 -17.68
N GLY A 375 -1.88 4.91 -18.07
CA GLY A 375 -3.32 5.11 -18.04
C GLY A 375 -3.85 5.57 -16.67
N PHE A 376 -5.08 5.14 -16.32
CA PHE A 376 -5.74 5.57 -15.08
C PHE A 376 -5.34 4.73 -13.87
N GLY A 377 -4.88 3.49 -14.09
CA GLY A 377 -4.60 2.57 -12.99
C GLY A 377 -5.88 2.05 -12.29
N SER A 378 -5.68 1.27 -11.24
CA SER A 378 -6.72 0.82 -10.30
C SER A 378 -6.52 1.51 -8.93
N SER A 379 -7.37 1.22 -7.97
CA SER A 379 -7.24 1.76 -6.59
C SER A 379 -5.96 1.34 -5.85
N ARG A 380 -5.26 0.33 -6.37
CA ARG A 380 -3.98 -0.16 -5.81
C ARG A 380 -2.78 0.21 -6.69
N GLU A 381 -2.98 1.07 -7.67
CA GLU A 381 -1.96 1.46 -8.65
C GLU A 381 -1.92 2.98 -8.79
N VAL A 382 -0.76 3.49 -9.12
CA VAL A 382 -0.51 4.91 -9.41
C VAL A 382 -0.63 5.13 -10.91
N GLY A 383 -1.83 5.41 -11.40
CA GLY A 383 -2.09 5.64 -12.82
C GLY A 383 -1.54 6.99 -13.30
N GLY A 384 -0.69 6.97 -14.33
CA GLY A 384 -0.04 8.17 -14.87
C GLY A 384 -1.01 9.29 -15.22
N LEU A 385 -2.12 8.97 -15.91
CA LEU A 385 -3.14 9.94 -16.28
C LEU A 385 -3.96 10.43 -15.10
N ALA A 386 -4.32 9.55 -14.16
CA ALA A 386 -5.12 9.90 -13.00
C ALA A 386 -4.38 10.90 -12.10
N TYR A 387 -3.12 10.58 -11.76
CA TYR A 387 -2.30 11.42 -10.88
C TYR A 387 -1.86 12.73 -11.55
N ALA A 388 -1.59 12.71 -12.85
CA ALA A 388 -1.33 13.94 -13.61
C ALA A 388 -2.55 14.88 -13.59
N ARG A 389 -3.78 14.34 -13.69
CA ARG A 389 -5.02 15.14 -13.55
C ARG A 389 -5.17 15.67 -12.13
N ALA A 390 -5.02 14.83 -11.10
CA ALA A 390 -5.11 15.24 -9.71
C ALA A 390 -4.14 16.39 -9.37
N LEU A 391 -2.88 16.27 -9.77
CA LEU A 391 -1.87 17.33 -9.58
C LEU A 391 -2.25 18.63 -10.31
N ARG A 392 -2.83 18.54 -11.52
CA ARG A 392 -3.33 19.69 -12.27
C ARG A 392 -4.51 20.36 -11.55
N ASP A 393 -5.43 19.58 -11.02
CA ASP A 393 -6.61 20.08 -10.30
C ASP A 393 -6.17 20.78 -9.00
N LEU A 394 -5.27 20.16 -8.21
CA LEU A 394 -4.67 20.77 -7.03
C LEU A 394 -3.91 22.07 -7.37
N ARG A 395 -3.20 22.11 -8.52
CA ARG A 395 -2.52 23.31 -9.00
C ARG A 395 -3.49 24.46 -9.30
N ASN A 396 -4.66 24.14 -9.86
CA ASN A 396 -5.64 25.12 -10.31
C ASN A 396 -6.67 25.50 -9.24
N ASN A 397 -6.76 24.76 -8.14
CA ASN A 397 -7.64 25.09 -7.02
C ASN A 397 -7.00 26.19 -6.16
N ASP A 398 -7.55 27.39 -6.18
CA ASP A 398 -6.99 28.55 -5.45
C ASP A 398 -7.12 28.42 -3.92
N ASP A 399 -8.01 27.57 -3.40
CA ASP A 399 -8.16 27.32 -1.97
C ASP A 399 -7.00 26.44 -1.45
N VAL A 400 -6.41 25.58 -2.30
CA VAL A 400 -5.22 24.77 -1.98
C VAL A 400 -3.97 25.65 -1.95
N LYS A 401 -3.32 25.75 -0.80
CA LYS A 401 -2.13 26.61 -0.57
C LYS A 401 -0.81 25.85 -0.63
N ALA A 402 -0.80 24.57 -0.23
CA ALA A 402 0.34 23.67 -0.32
C ALA A 402 -0.11 22.25 -0.62
N VAL A 403 0.83 21.44 -1.12
CA VAL A 403 0.59 20.00 -1.40
C VAL A 403 1.71 19.19 -0.78
N VAL A 404 1.33 18.20 0.02
CA VAL A 404 2.21 17.11 0.44
C VAL A 404 1.96 15.94 -0.51
N PHE A 405 3.01 15.50 -1.19
CA PHE A 405 2.96 14.34 -2.06
C PHE A 405 3.54 13.14 -1.31
N ARG A 406 2.67 12.32 -0.72
CA ARG A 406 3.04 11.08 -0.05
C ARG A 406 3.25 10.00 -1.09
N ILE A 407 4.44 9.40 -1.11
CA ILE A 407 4.83 8.39 -2.10
C ILE A 407 5.17 7.10 -1.36
N ASP A 408 4.41 6.05 -1.64
CA ASP A 408 4.70 4.67 -1.23
C ASP A 408 4.64 3.74 -2.45
N SER A 409 5.71 3.78 -3.27
CA SER A 409 5.73 3.16 -4.60
C SER A 409 7.08 2.53 -4.96
N PRO A 410 7.08 1.30 -5.50
CA PRO A 410 8.28 0.65 -6.05
C PRO A 410 8.73 1.26 -7.38
N GLY A 411 7.95 2.18 -7.94
CA GLY A 411 8.10 2.67 -9.30
C GLY A 411 7.23 1.90 -10.30
N GLY A 412 7.61 1.87 -11.56
CA GLY A 412 6.86 1.20 -12.63
C GLY A 412 7.14 1.79 -14.01
N SER A 413 6.11 2.11 -14.80
CA SER A 413 6.21 2.72 -16.13
C SER A 413 6.97 4.05 -16.08
N VAL A 414 7.99 4.18 -16.93
CA VAL A 414 8.73 5.43 -17.08
C VAL A 414 7.85 6.51 -17.70
N PHE A 415 7.01 6.15 -18.66
CA PHE A 415 6.12 7.08 -19.33
C PHE A 415 5.11 7.70 -18.35
N ALA A 416 4.47 6.87 -17.53
CA ALA A 416 3.57 7.32 -16.48
C ALA A 416 4.29 8.16 -15.42
N SER A 417 5.48 7.73 -15.00
CA SER A 417 6.31 8.49 -14.04
C SER A 417 6.62 9.89 -14.56
N GLU A 418 6.95 10.05 -15.86
CA GLU A 418 7.23 11.36 -16.43
C GLU A 418 5.97 12.23 -16.57
N GLN A 419 4.79 11.64 -16.88
CA GLN A 419 3.53 12.38 -16.89
C GLN A 419 3.23 12.98 -15.50
N ILE A 420 3.35 12.18 -14.44
CA ILE A 420 3.16 12.61 -13.06
C ILE A 420 4.19 13.68 -12.69
N ARG A 421 5.48 13.40 -12.93
CA ARG A 421 6.58 14.33 -12.62
C ARG A 421 6.37 15.69 -13.28
N ARG A 422 5.94 15.72 -14.55
CA ARG A 422 5.72 16.98 -15.27
C ARG A 422 4.64 17.85 -14.63
N GLU A 423 3.51 17.26 -14.24
CA GLU A 423 2.46 18.03 -13.56
C GLU A 423 2.87 18.44 -12.13
N ALA A 424 3.62 17.58 -11.43
CA ALA A 424 4.22 17.92 -10.14
C ALA A 424 5.20 19.12 -10.27
N GLU A 425 6.04 19.16 -11.32
CA GLU A 425 6.92 20.30 -11.62
C GLU A 425 6.12 21.59 -11.87
N LEU A 426 5.03 21.51 -12.63
CA LEU A 426 4.15 22.65 -12.88
C LEU A 426 3.43 23.13 -11.62
N LEU A 427 3.04 22.23 -10.73
CA LEU A 427 2.47 22.54 -9.41
C LEU A 427 3.50 23.22 -8.53
N ALA A 428 4.71 22.67 -8.44
CA ALA A 428 5.81 23.22 -7.62
C ALA A 428 6.23 24.64 -8.01
N GLN A 429 5.96 25.09 -9.24
CA GLN A 429 6.17 26.46 -9.69
C GLN A 429 5.13 27.45 -9.14
N LYS A 430 3.96 26.98 -8.70
CA LYS A 430 2.87 27.81 -8.21
C LYS A 430 2.67 27.73 -6.69
N LYS A 431 2.89 26.54 -6.12
CA LYS A 431 2.59 26.23 -4.71
C LYS A 431 3.71 25.40 -4.11
N PRO A 432 3.96 25.49 -2.79
CA PRO A 432 4.85 24.55 -2.12
C PRO A 432 4.42 23.11 -2.37
N LEU A 433 5.33 22.32 -2.97
CA LEU A 433 5.21 20.87 -3.12
C LEU A 433 6.28 20.22 -2.27
N VAL A 434 5.87 19.43 -1.29
CA VAL A 434 6.75 18.72 -0.36
C VAL A 434 6.50 17.22 -0.53
N VAL A 435 7.56 16.43 -0.58
CA VAL A 435 7.44 14.96 -0.65
C VAL A 435 7.65 14.35 0.73
N SER A 436 6.77 13.42 1.09
CA SER A 436 6.93 12.45 2.17
C SER A 436 7.03 11.06 1.58
N MET A 437 8.17 10.40 1.76
CA MET A 437 8.35 9.01 1.34
C MET A 437 7.84 8.06 2.43
N GLY A 438 7.00 7.10 2.05
CA GLY A 438 6.47 6.05 2.91
C GLY A 438 7.47 4.91 3.15
N ASP A 439 6.98 3.70 3.16
CA ASP A 439 7.84 2.52 3.26
C ASP A 439 8.76 2.41 2.03
N LEU A 440 8.27 2.88 0.88
CA LEU A 440 8.91 2.68 -0.40
C LEU A 440 8.74 3.90 -1.32
N ALA A 441 9.82 4.50 -1.77
CA ALA A 441 9.80 5.53 -2.81
C ALA A 441 11.00 5.36 -3.72
N ALA A 442 10.95 4.33 -4.56
CA ALA A 442 12.10 3.89 -5.33
C ALA A 442 11.86 3.95 -6.84
N SER A 443 12.93 4.15 -7.59
CA SER A 443 12.92 4.12 -9.05
C SER A 443 11.92 5.13 -9.64
N GLY A 444 10.81 4.71 -10.27
CA GLY A 444 9.73 5.61 -10.70
C GLY A 444 9.14 6.43 -9.55
N GLY A 445 9.04 5.85 -8.35
CA GLY A 445 8.65 6.57 -7.12
C GLY A 445 9.64 7.68 -6.76
N TYR A 446 10.95 7.43 -6.92
CA TYR A 446 11.95 8.48 -6.79
C TYR A 446 11.89 9.49 -7.94
N TRP A 447 11.60 9.05 -9.18
CA TRP A 447 11.43 9.92 -10.34
C TRP A 447 10.37 10.99 -10.11
N ILE A 448 9.19 10.60 -9.64
CA ILE A 448 8.07 11.53 -9.39
C ILE A 448 8.32 12.46 -8.19
N SER A 449 9.26 12.14 -7.30
CA SER A 449 9.64 12.98 -6.16
C SER A 449 10.56 14.15 -6.53
N THR A 450 11.23 14.09 -7.70
CA THR A 450 12.27 15.05 -8.09
C THR A 450 11.82 16.52 -8.20
N PRO A 451 10.54 16.90 -8.45
CA PRO A 451 10.12 18.30 -8.48
C PRO A 451 9.92 18.92 -7.10
N ALA A 452 9.95 18.15 -6.03
CA ALA A 452 9.65 18.63 -4.69
C ALA A 452 10.67 19.67 -4.20
N ARG A 453 10.16 20.66 -3.45
CA ARG A 453 10.99 21.66 -2.78
C ARG A 453 11.81 21.05 -1.63
N LYS A 454 11.24 20.04 -0.98
CA LYS A 454 11.86 19.29 0.11
C LYS A 454 11.34 17.85 0.12
N VAL A 455 12.23 16.93 0.43
CA VAL A 455 11.94 15.48 0.48
C VAL A 455 12.24 14.96 1.87
N PHE A 456 11.22 14.44 2.53
CA PHE A 456 11.29 13.75 3.81
C PHE A 456 11.21 12.24 3.62
N ALA A 457 11.96 11.50 4.43
CA ALA A 457 11.86 10.04 4.53
C ALA A 457 12.22 9.59 5.94
N ASN A 458 11.66 8.47 6.38
CA ASN A 458 12.07 7.80 7.61
C ASN A 458 13.39 7.07 7.40
N ALA A 459 14.11 6.74 8.48
CA ALA A 459 15.39 6.04 8.39
C ALA A 459 15.25 4.65 7.75
N ASN A 460 14.09 4.00 7.91
CA ASN A 460 13.77 2.68 7.36
C ASN A 460 13.07 2.73 5.99
N THR A 461 12.76 3.91 5.44
CA THR A 461 12.25 4.04 4.07
C THR A 461 13.22 3.40 3.07
N ILE A 462 12.69 2.66 2.11
CA ILE A 462 13.47 2.11 1.01
C ILE A 462 13.34 3.03 -0.21
N THR A 463 14.48 3.53 -0.73
CA THR A 463 14.48 4.53 -1.81
C THR A 463 15.64 4.35 -2.78
N GLY A 464 15.86 5.31 -3.67
CA GLY A 464 16.91 5.21 -4.70
C GLY A 464 16.45 4.35 -5.88
N SER A 465 17.12 3.24 -6.14
CA SER A 465 16.90 2.38 -7.31
C SER A 465 16.90 3.17 -8.64
N ILE A 466 17.75 4.23 -8.70
CA ILE A 466 17.90 5.10 -9.87
C ILE A 466 18.54 4.28 -10.98
N GLY A 467 17.71 3.78 -11.89
CA GLY A 467 18.07 2.89 -12.97
C GLY A 467 16.83 2.46 -13.73
N VAL A 468 17.03 2.03 -14.98
CA VAL A 468 15.93 1.65 -15.87
C VAL A 468 16.24 0.32 -16.58
N PHE A 469 15.18 -0.37 -16.98
CA PHE A 469 15.28 -1.59 -17.76
C PHE A 469 14.10 -1.71 -18.73
N GLY A 470 14.26 -2.51 -19.77
CA GLY A 470 13.19 -2.95 -20.66
C GLY A 470 12.98 -4.44 -20.56
N VAL A 471 11.72 -4.89 -20.59
CA VAL A 471 11.32 -6.31 -20.63
C VAL A 471 10.61 -6.60 -21.92
N LEU A 472 11.10 -7.58 -22.66
CA LEU A 472 10.64 -7.93 -23.99
C LEU A 472 10.22 -9.40 -24.01
N PHE A 473 8.93 -9.66 -23.91
CA PHE A 473 8.39 -11.01 -24.01
C PHE A 473 8.31 -11.47 -25.45
N ASN A 474 8.50 -12.77 -25.67
CA ASN A 474 8.15 -13.41 -26.94
C ASN A 474 7.49 -14.77 -26.72
N PHE A 475 6.57 -15.11 -27.59
CA PHE A 475 5.73 -16.29 -27.51
C PHE A 475 6.01 -17.30 -28.65
N GLU A 476 7.15 -17.21 -29.33
CA GLU A 476 7.49 -18.06 -30.47
C GLU A 476 7.44 -19.56 -30.11
N ASN A 477 8.10 -19.93 -29.02
CA ASN A 477 8.16 -21.33 -28.58
C ASN A 477 6.84 -21.81 -28.01
N LEU A 478 6.08 -20.95 -27.34
CA LEU A 478 4.71 -21.28 -26.93
C LEU A 478 3.83 -21.54 -28.16
N GLY A 479 3.89 -20.66 -29.17
CA GLY A 479 3.18 -20.87 -30.44
C GLY A 479 3.53 -22.19 -31.08
N LYS A 480 4.82 -22.51 -31.22
CA LYS A 480 5.30 -23.81 -31.77
C LYS A 480 4.76 -25.02 -30.98
N LYS A 481 4.72 -24.93 -29.63
CA LYS A 481 4.18 -25.99 -28.77
C LYS A 481 2.68 -26.28 -29.02
N ILE A 482 1.91 -25.25 -29.34
CA ILE A 482 0.46 -25.38 -29.61
C ILE A 482 0.12 -25.44 -31.10
N GLY A 483 1.13 -25.53 -31.99
CA GLY A 483 0.93 -25.66 -33.43
C GLY A 483 0.65 -24.34 -34.16
N VAL A 484 0.94 -23.20 -33.56
CA VAL A 484 0.79 -21.88 -34.18
C VAL A 484 2.16 -21.38 -34.69
N ASN A 485 2.24 -21.06 -35.98
CA ASN A 485 3.41 -20.49 -36.62
C ASN A 485 3.12 -19.06 -37.08
N SER A 486 4.12 -18.21 -37.07
CA SER A 486 4.04 -16.81 -37.51
C SER A 486 5.05 -16.56 -38.62
N GLU A 487 4.61 -15.92 -39.69
CA GLU A 487 5.44 -15.44 -40.78
C GLU A 487 5.14 -13.96 -41.04
N ALA A 488 6.13 -13.16 -41.35
CA ALA A 488 5.97 -11.73 -41.58
C ALA A 488 6.67 -11.30 -42.87
N VAL A 489 6.05 -10.35 -43.56
CA VAL A 489 6.63 -9.63 -44.68
C VAL A 489 6.90 -8.21 -44.25
N LEU A 490 8.16 -7.77 -44.31
CA LEU A 490 8.61 -6.49 -43.78
C LEU A 490 8.84 -5.49 -44.92
N ALA A 491 8.26 -4.31 -44.79
CA ALA A 491 8.55 -3.16 -45.69
C ALA A 491 9.82 -2.39 -45.27
N ALA A 492 10.27 -2.56 -44.02
CA ALA A 492 11.46 -1.93 -43.46
C ALA A 492 12.11 -2.85 -42.43
N PRO A 493 13.44 -2.76 -42.19
CA PRO A 493 14.17 -3.69 -41.30
C PRO A 493 13.64 -3.77 -39.85
N LEU A 494 13.10 -2.67 -39.34
CA LEU A 494 12.61 -2.58 -37.95
C LEU A 494 11.07 -2.57 -37.85
N ALA A 495 10.36 -2.95 -38.91
CA ALA A 495 8.89 -2.88 -38.94
C ALA A 495 8.19 -3.80 -37.90
N GLU A 496 8.90 -4.79 -37.37
CA GLU A 496 8.43 -5.70 -36.31
C GLU A 496 9.15 -5.51 -34.98
N ILE A 497 9.77 -4.36 -34.73
CA ILE A 497 10.53 -4.15 -33.48
C ILE A 497 9.66 -4.32 -32.22
N GLU A 498 8.36 -4.12 -32.31
CA GLU A 498 7.40 -4.29 -31.20
C GLU A 498 6.78 -5.69 -31.14
N THR A 499 7.08 -6.58 -32.11
CA THR A 499 6.45 -7.91 -32.15
C THR A 499 6.77 -8.76 -30.92
N MET A 500 5.79 -9.48 -30.38
CA MET A 500 5.97 -10.52 -29.37
C MET A 500 6.00 -11.94 -29.97
N ARG A 501 5.88 -12.07 -31.30
CA ARG A 501 5.77 -13.38 -31.99
C ARG A 501 7.11 -14.11 -32.09
N ARG A 502 8.21 -13.39 -32.00
CA ARG A 502 9.59 -13.90 -32.05
C ARG A 502 10.51 -13.11 -31.12
N PRO A 503 11.67 -13.65 -30.73
CA PRO A 503 12.70 -12.86 -30.05
C PRO A 503 13.19 -11.72 -30.96
N LYS A 504 13.61 -10.62 -30.34
CA LYS A 504 14.28 -9.51 -31.02
C LYS A 504 15.65 -9.96 -31.51
N ASN A 505 16.03 -9.53 -32.71
CA ASN A 505 17.37 -9.74 -33.26
C ASN A 505 18.36 -8.71 -32.65
N GLU A 506 19.65 -8.88 -32.96
CA GLU A 506 20.72 -8.03 -32.40
C GLU A 506 20.56 -6.55 -32.74
N THR A 507 20.10 -6.23 -33.96
CA THR A 507 19.87 -4.84 -34.40
C THR A 507 18.71 -4.20 -33.63
N GLU A 508 17.61 -4.94 -33.47
CA GLU A 508 16.44 -4.48 -32.70
C GLU A 508 16.82 -4.29 -31.21
N LEU A 509 17.55 -5.23 -30.62
CA LEU A 509 18.03 -5.11 -29.22
C LEU A 509 18.97 -3.91 -29.07
N ALA A 510 19.86 -3.64 -30.02
CA ALA A 510 20.75 -2.48 -29.96
C ALA A 510 19.99 -1.15 -29.99
N VAL A 511 18.91 -1.06 -30.79
CA VAL A 511 18.03 0.13 -30.81
C VAL A 511 17.32 0.32 -29.47
N LEU A 512 16.75 -0.76 -28.91
CA LEU A 512 16.05 -0.71 -27.64
C LEU A 512 16.99 -0.46 -26.44
N GLN A 513 18.20 -1.02 -26.47
CA GLN A 513 19.24 -0.74 -25.47
C GLN A 513 19.63 0.75 -25.48
N LYS A 514 19.81 1.34 -26.66
CA LYS A 514 20.11 2.76 -26.79
C LYS A 514 18.98 3.66 -26.24
N LEU A 515 17.71 3.26 -26.43
CA LEU A 515 16.56 3.96 -25.83
C LEU A 515 16.64 3.88 -24.30
N THR A 516 16.92 2.70 -23.76
CA THR A 516 17.09 2.50 -22.30
C THR A 516 18.21 3.37 -21.74
N GLU A 517 19.35 3.47 -22.44
CA GLU A 517 20.47 4.33 -22.05
C GLU A 517 20.10 5.83 -22.09
N GLN A 518 19.36 6.27 -23.07
CA GLN A 518 18.89 7.66 -23.18
C GLN A 518 17.96 8.01 -22.00
N ILE A 519 17.04 7.11 -21.65
CA ILE A 519 16.10 7.31 -20.53
C ILE A 519 16.88 7.32 -19.19
N TYR A 520 17.88 6.45 -19.03
CA TYR A 520 18.74 6.48 -17.86
C TYR A 520 19.48 7.81 -17.72
N GLY A 521 20.05 8.32 -18.81
CA GLY A 521 20.68 9.64 -18.82
C GLY A 521 19.74 10.78 -18.43
N GLN A 522 18.46 10.71 -18.85
CA GLN A 522 17.44 11.66 -18.42
C GLN A 522 17.17 11.55 -16.91
N PHE A 523 17.08 10.33 -16.37
CA PHE A 523 16.87 10.13 -14.94
C PHE A 523 18.02 10.70 -14.12
N LEU A 524 19.28 10.44 -14.52
CA LEU A 524 20.45 11.04 -13.86
C LEU A 524 20.39 12.57 -13.87
N ALA A 525 20.05 13.17 -15.01
CA ALA A 525 19.94 14.63 -15.13
C ALA A 525 18.84 15.22 -14.25
N LEU A 526 17.69 14.56 -14.13
CA LEU A 526 16.60 14.97 -13.23
C LEU A 526 17.05 14.95 -11.77
N VAL A 527 17.68 13.86 -11.33
CA VAL A 527 18.19 13.73 -9.96
C VAL A 527 19.32 14.73 -9.70
N ALA A 528 20.26 14.90 -10.61
CA ALA A 528 21.33 15.86 -10.50
C ALA A 528 20.82 17.29 -10.30
N LYS A 529 19.80 17.68 -11.09
CA LYS A 529 19.10 18.97 -10.96
C LYS A 529 18.38 19.09 -9.62
N ALA A 530 17.60 18.07 -9.25
CA ALA A 530 16.79 18.07 -8.04
C ALA A 530 17.63 18.11 -6.75
N ARG A 531 18.76 17.41 -6.75
CA ARG A 531 19.64 17.28 -5.57
C ARG A 531 20.86 18.21 -5.57
N ASN A 532 20.98 19.04 -6.61
CA ASN A 532 22.14 19.91 -6.82
C ASN A 532 23.47 19.15 -6.71
N LEU A 533 23.55 18.01 -7.39
CA LEU A 533 24.73 17.14 -7.47
C LEU A 533 25.26 17.08 -8.91
N PRO A 534 26.57 16.87 -9.11
CA PRO A 534 27.10 16.53 -10.44
C PRO A 534 26.48 15.23 -10.97
N VAL A 535 26.27 15.13 -12.30
CA VAL A 535 25.66 13.94 -12.91
C VAL A 535 26.52 12.70 -12.67
N GLU A 536 27.85 12.86 -12.70
CA GLU A 536 28.81 11.80 -12.44
C GLU A 536 28.66 11.26 -11.01
N ARG A 537 28.45 12.16 -10.03
CA ARG A 537 28.23 11.76 -8.64
C ARG A 537 26.88 11.03 -8.49
N VAL A 538 25.85 11.48 -9.21
CA VAL A 538 24.57 10.76 -9.22
C VAL A 538 24.73 9.39 -9.83
N ASP A 539 25.48 9.23 -10.92
CA ASP A 539 25.71 7.92 -11.55
C ASP A 539 26.43 6.94 -10.61
N GLU A 540 27.44 7.41 -9.85
CA GLU A 540 28.15 6.59 -8.85
C GLU A 540 27.21 5.99 -7.78
N ILE A 541 26.22 6.73 -7.33
CA ILE A 541 25.28 6.31 -6.27
C ILE A 541 23.96 5.76 -6.84
N ALA A 542 23.79 5.81 -8.16
CA ALA A 542 22.67 5.29 -8.92
C ALA A 542 22.89 3.82 -9.30
N GLN A 543 23.10 3.53 -10.56
CA GLN A 543 23.35 2.18 -11.10
C GLN A 543 22.29 1.14 -10.66
N GLY A 544 21.06 1.61 -10.36
CA GLY A 544 19.99 0.78 -9.82
C GLY A 544 20.11 0.43 -8.34
N GLN A 545 21.08 1.01 -7.61
CA GLN A 545 21.29 0.75 -6.18
C GLN A 545 20.09 1.23 -5.35
N VAL A 546 19.72 0.40 -4.39
CA VAL A 546 18.66 0.65 -3.42
C VAL A 546 19.27 1.07 -2.09
N TRP A 547 18.70 2.08 -1.47
CA TRP A 547 19.20 2.69 -0.25
C TRP A 547 18.10 2.73 0.83
N THR A 548 18.48 2.58 2.08
CA THR A 548 17.61 2.98 3.19
C THR A 548 17.56 4.50 3.29
N GLY A 549 16.52 5.07 3.91
CA GLY A 549 16.42 6.51 4.13
C GLY A 549 17.62 7.06 4.90
N ALA A 550 18.21 6.27 5.80
CA ALA A 550 19.44 6.65 6.50
C ALA A 550 20.59 6.89 5.53
N ASN A 551 20.88 5.93 4.63
CA ASN A 551 21.92 6.09 3.62
C ASN A 551 21.56 7.19 2.60
N ALA A 552 20.29 7.28 2.21
CA ALA A 552 19.81 8.31 1.27
C ALA A 552 20.05 9.72 1.80
N LYS A 553 19.94 9.94 3.10
CA LYS A 553 20.26 11.23 3.76
C LYS A 553 21.74 11.55 3.63
N GLU A 554 22.63 10.59 3.90
CA GLU A 554 24.08 10.76 3.79
C GLU A 554 24.50 11.03 2.33
N LEU A 555 23.84 10.36 1.38
CA LEU A 555 24.05 10.52 -0.05
C LEU A 555 23.37 11.76 -0.65
N LYS A 556 22.65 12.53 0.17
CA LYS A 556 21.87 13.71 -0.23
C LYS A 556 20.72 13.40 -1.22
N LEU A 557 20.23 12.18 -1.22
CA LEU A 557 19.07 11.78 -2.01
C LEU A 557 17.75 12.21 -1.36
N ILE A 558 17.73 12.48 -0.05
CA ILE A 558 16.65 13.13 0.69
C ILE A 558 17.17 14.35 1.46
N ASP A 559 16.27 15.22 1.93
CA ASP A 559 16.65 16.45 2.62
C ASP A 559 16.65 16.28 4.13
N GLU A 560 15.63 15.63 4.71
CA GLU A 560 15.52 15.47 6.16
C GLU A 560 14.85 14.15 6.53
N PHE A 561 15.14 13.68 7.76
CA PHE A 561 14.35 12.63 8.36
C PHE A 561 13.00 13.18 8.78
N GLY A 562 11.96 12.39 8.55
CA GLY A 562 10.59 12.69 8.90
C GLY A 562 9.62 11.86 8.08
N GLY A 563 8.37 11.85 8.51
CA GLY A 563 7.28 11.18 7.84
C GLY A 563 6.27 12.15 7.26
N LEU A 564 5.01 11.74 7.32
CA LEU A 564 3.90 12.54 6.80
C LEU A 564 3.67 13.81 7.62
N VAL A 565 3.80 13.75 8.95
CA VAL A 565 3.55 14.88 9.85
C VAL A 565 4.57 15.99 9.63
N GLU A 566 5.86 15.67 9.61
CA GLU A 566 6.93 16.64 9.41
C GLU A 566 6.86 17.28 8.01
N ALA A 567 6.52 16.51 6.99
CA ALA A 567 6.32 17.03 5.64
C ALA A 567 5.10 17.95 5.56
N PHE A 568 4.02 17.61 6.26
CA PHE A 568 2.80 18.41 6.33
C PHE A 568 3.05 19.76 7.02
N GLU A 569 3.67 19.76 8.19
CA GLU A 569 4.00 20.97 8.93
C GLU A 569 4.96 21.87 8.15
N PHE A 570 5.94 21.29 7.48
CA PHE A 570 6.81 22.05 6.60
C PHE A 570 6.05 22.68 5.43
N ALA A 571 5.16 21.94 4.76
CA ALA A 571 4.36 22.45 3.64
C ALA A 571 3.41 23.59 4.09
N ARG A 572 2.75 23.42 5.25
CA ARG A 572 1.88 24.41 5.88
C ARG A 572 2.64 25.71 6.18
N SER A 573 3.80 25.59 6.82
CA SER A 573 4.67 26.72 7.17
C SER A 573 5.17 27.46 5.93
N GLU A 574 5.62 26.75 4.90
CA GLU A 574 6.10 27.35 3.65
C GLU A 574 5.00 28.10 2.88
N ALA A 575 3.76 27.67 3.02
CA ALA A 575 2.60 28.35 2.43
C ALA A 575 2.09 29.53 3.28
N GLY A 576 2.65 29.74 4.48
CA GLY A 576 2.19 30.77 5.43
C GLY A 576 0.77 30.51 5.95
N VAL A 577 0.34 29.25 6.01
CA VAL A 577 -0.99 28.84 6.50
C VAL A 577 -0.94 28.77 8.03
N GLY A 578 -1.81 29.54 8.69
CA GLY A 578 -1.98 29.56 10.15
C GLY A 578 -2.63 28.28 10.69
N ASP A 579 -3.15 28.35 11.92
CA ASP A 579 -3.72 27.17 12.59
C ASP A 579 -5.18 26.87 12.17
N ASP A 580 -5.84 27.79 11.48
CA ASP A 580 -7.19 27.61 10.95
C ASP A 580 -7.12 27.23 9.47
N PHE A 581 -7.12 25.95 9.18
CA PHE A 581 -6.98 25.38 7.85
C PHE A 581 -7.79 24.07 7.72
N GLU A 582 -7.94 23.60 6.49
CA GLU A 582 -8.51 22.30 6.17
C GLU A 582 -7.45 21.37 5.56
N ILE A 583 -7.55 20.07 5.86
CA ILE A 583 -6.74 19.02 5.23
C ILE A 583 -7.60 18.37 4.16
N MET A 584 -7.04 18.23 2.95
CA MET A 584 -7.69 17.52 1.85
C MET A 584 -6.88 16.28 1.49
N SER A 585 -7.45 15.10 1.64
CA SER A 585 -6.84 13.83 1.24
C SER A 585 -7.21 13.46 -0.21
N VAL A 586 -6.23 13.04 -1.03
CA VAL A 586 -6.41 12.66 -2.45
C VAL A 586 -5.63 11.38 -2.76
N PRO A 587 -6.27 10.28 -3.19
CA PRO A 587 -7.71 10.05 -3.10
C PRO A 587 -8.15 10.04 -1.64
N GLY A 588 -9.43 10.33 -1.41
CA GLY A 588 -10.05 10.08 -0.11
C GLY A 588 -10.22 8.57 0.16
N GLU A 589 -11.01 8.21 1.18
CA GLU A 589 -11.29 6.80 1.52
C GLU A 589 -11.67 5.96 0.30
N ILE A 590 -11.00 4.83 0.12
CA ILE A 590 -11.28 3.91 -0.99
C ILE A 590 -12.44 2.99 -0.59
N ASN A 591 -13.60 3.20 -1.21
CA ASN A 591 -14.75 2.32 -1.05
C ASN A 591 -14.68 1.16 -2.07
N ARG A 592 -14.21 -0.01 -1.65
CA ARG A 592 -14.07 -1.21 -2.49
C ARG A 592 -15.36 -1.68 -3.19
N TYR A 593 -16.53 -1.32 -2.66
CA TYR A 593 -17.81 -1.65 -3.30
C TYR A 593 -18.13 -0.76 -4.47
N GLN A 594 -17.78 0.51 -4.37
CA GLN A 594 -17.93 1.43 -5.49
C GLN A 594 -17.02 1.00 -6.64
N GLU A 595 -15.80 0.60 -6.33
CA GLU A 595 -14.85 0.03 -7.29
C GLU A 595 -15.42 -1.26 -7.95
N LEU A 596 -16.05 -2.14 -7.17
CA LEU A 596 -16.72 -3.33 -7.70
C LEU A 596 -17.96 -2.97 -8.55
N PHE A 597 -18.74 -1.99 -8.10
CA PHE A 597 -19.93 -1.51 -8.82
C PHE A 597 -19.55 -0.81 -10.13
N ASP A 598 -18.48 -0.03 -10.14
CA ASP A 598 -17.94 0.62 -11.34
C ASP A 598 -17.38 -0.40 -12.32
N LYS A 599 -16.77 -1.49 -11.82
CA LYS A 599 -16.31 -2.62 -12.63
C LYS A 599 -17.45 -3.46 -13.24
N PHE A 600 -18.59 -3.61 -12.56
CA PHE A 600 -19.72 -4.43 -13.01
C PHE A 600 -20.95 -3.63 -13.45
N GLY A 601 -21.08 -2.39 -13.04
CA GLY A 601 -22.30 -1.57 -13.16
C GLY A 601 -22.37 -0.66 -14.37
N GLY A 602 -21.49 -0.74 -15.33
CA GLY A 602 -21.65 -0.18 -16.67
C GLY A 602 -22.18 1.27 -16.77
N ASN A 603 -21.79 2.17 -15.87
CA ASN A 603 -22.02 3.59 -16.09
C ASN A 603 -20.93 4.13 -17.02
N GLY A 604 -21.06 3.79 -18.30
CA GLY A 604 -20.24 4.31 -19.38
C GLY A 604 -20.41 5.82 -19.50
N GLY A 605 -19.68 6.57 -18.70
CA GLY A 605 -19.36 7.95 -19.04
C GLY A 605 -18.66 7.95 -20.39
N SER A 606 -19.18 8.73 -21.32
CA SER A 606 -18.80 8.80 -22.72
C SER A 606 -17.41 9.41 -22.96
N ASP A 607 -16.38 8.90 -22.33
CA ASP A 607 -14.98 9.22 -22.66
C ASP A 607 -14.40 8.10 -23.54
N PRO A 608 -14.07 8.34 -24.80
CA PRO A 608 -13.58 7.30 -25.71
C PRO A 608 -12.23 6.69 -25.29
N VAL A 609 -11.54 7.26 -24.32
CA VAL A 609 -10.28 6.74 -23.78
C VAL A 609 -10.49 5.71 -22.68
N ALA A 610 -11.68 5.65 -22.05
CA ALA A 610 -11.99 4.70 -20.99
C ALA A 610 -12.29 3.27 -21.49
N SER A 611 -12.50 3.07 -22.80
CA SER A 611 -12.88 1.77 -23.38
C SER A 611 -11.71 0.79 -23.62
N ALA A 612 -10.47 1.18 -23.34
CA ALA A 612 -9.29 0.29 -23.47
C ALA A 612 -9.10 -0.68 -22.30
N GLY A 613 -9.96 -0.63 -21.29
CA GLY A 613 -9.82 -1.39 -20.03
C GLY A 613 -10.52 -2.77 -19.99
N THR A 614 -10.53 -3.56 -21.06
CA THR A 614 -11.14 -4.93 -21.07
C THR A 614 -10.38 -5.98 -20.26
N ALA A 615 -9.28 -5.64 -19.60
CA ALA A 615 -8.53 -6.56 -18.72
C ALA A 615 -9.17 -6.77 -17.32
N SER A 616 -10.14 -5.93 -16.90
CA SER A 616 -10.67 -5.92 -15.53
C SER A 616 -11.60 -7.10 -15.17
N ALA A 617 -12.29 -7.68 -16.14
CA ALA A 617 -13.22 -8.80 -15.88
C ALA A 617 -12.49 -10.12 -15.51
N GLY A 618 -11.29 -10.33 -16.04
CA GLY A 618 -10.46 -11.50 -15.73
C GLY A 618 -9.91 -11.49 -14.30
N THR A 619 -9.55 -10.32 -13.80
CA THR A 619 -9.02 -10.12 -12.45
C THR A 619 -10.08 -10.36 -11.38
N ALA A 620 -11.28 -9.82 -11.54
CA ALA A 620 -12.39 -10.03 -10.62
C ALA A 620 -12.84 -11.49 -10.53
N LEU A 621 -12.82 -12.22 -11.66
CA LEU A 621 -13.09 -13.67 -11.67
C LEU A 621 -11.99 -14.46 -10.96
N ALA A 622 -10.73 -14.07 -11.11
CA ALA A 622 -9.60 -14.71 -10.44
C ALA A 622 -9.63 -14.45 -8.92
N GLU A 623 -9.89 -13.24 -8.47
CA GLU A 623 -10.07 -12.90 -7.03
C GLU A 623 -11.22 -13.72 -6.41
N THR A 624 -12.35 -13.83 -7.12
CA THR A 624 -13.49 -14.61 -6.66
C THR A 624 -13.14 -16.11 -6.59
N ALA A 625 -12.36 -16.64 -7.53
CA ALA A 625 -11.90 -18.03 -7.52
C ALA A 625 -10.92 -18.29 -6.36
N VAL A 626 -10.03 -17.33 -6.04
CA VAL A 626 -9.12 -17.42 -4.89
C VAL A 626 -9.88 -17.38 -3.58
N SER A 627 -10.83 -16.46 -3.43
CA SER A 627 -11.60 -16.31 -2.18
C SER A 627 -12.54 -17.48 -1.91
N SER A 628 -13.09 -18.12 -2.97
CA SER A 628 -14.06 -19.23 -2.85
C SER A 628 -13.41 -20.62 -2.70
N ALA A 629 -12.08 -20.73 -2.79
CA ALA A 629 -11.40 -22.02 -2.67
C ALA A 629 -11.42 -22.53 -1.22
N ALA A 630 -12.17 -23.60 -0.98
CA ALA A 630 -12.29 -24.23 0.34
C ALA A 630 -11.02 -24.97 0.81
N ASN A 631 -10.08 -25.26 -0.09
CA ASN A 631 -8.83 -25.94 0.23
C ASN A 631 -7.70 -24.93 0.40
N PRO A 632 -7.05 -24.83 1.59
CA PRO A 632 -6.01 -23.84 1.87
C PRO A 632 -4.80 -23.95 0.90
N VAL A 633 -4.42 -25.15 0.48
CA VAL A 633 -3.32 -25.34 -0.48
C VAL A 633 -3.71 -24.82 -1.87
N LEU A 634 -4.96 -25.06 -2.30
CA LEU A 634 -5.47 -24.54 -3.56
C LEU A 634 -5.63 -23.00 -3.49
N LYS A 635 -6.09 -22.46 -2.35
CA LYS A 635 -6.19 -21.01 -2.11
C LYS A 635 -4.81 -20.36 -2.21
N ALA A 636 -3.79 -20.92 -1.57
CA ALA A 636 -2.42 -20.43 -1.66
C ALA A 636 -1.86 -20.50 -3.08
N ALA A 637 -2.08 -21.60 -3.80
CA ALA A 637 -1.65 -21.75 -5.19
C ALA A 637 -2.33 -20.73 -6.12
N LEU A 638 -3.64 -20.54 -5.99
CA LEU A 638 -4.39 -19.55 -6.77
C LEU A 638 -3.98 -18.13 -6.43
N LYS A 639 -3.72 -17.82 -5.16
CA LYS A 639 -3.19 -16.52 -4.71
C LYS A 639 -1.83 -16.23 -5.36
N ASN A 640 -0.95 -17.22 -5.43
CA ASN A 640 0.34 -17.08 -6.10
C ASN A 640 0.21 -16.88 -7.61
N ILE A 641 -0.68 -17.61 -8.28
CA ILE A 641 -0.96 -17.43 -9.72
C ILE A 641 -1.53 -16.04 -9.98
N TYR A 642 -2.44 -15.57 -9.14
CA TYR A 642 -3.02 -14.24 -9.21
C TYR A 642 -1.93 -13.16 -9.05
N ARG A 643 -1.07 -13.26 -8.02
CA ARG A 643 0.07 -12.35 -7.81
C ARG A 643 1.03 -12.31 -9.01
N ILE A 644 1.28 -13.44 -9.66
CA ILE A 644 2.08 -13.49 -10.89
C ILE A 644 1.38 -12.73 -12.01
N GLY A 645 0.07 -12.90 -12.16
CA GLY A 645 -0.76 -12.18 -13.15
C GLY A 645 -0.72 -10.66 -12.95
N GLU A 646 -0.88 -10.21 -11.72
CA GLU A 646 -0.78 -8.78 -11.35
C GLU A 646 0.62 -8.23 -11.64
N ARG A 647 1.68 -8.94 -11.26
CA ARG A 647 3.06 -8.54 -11.56
C ARG A 647 3.33 -8.42 -13.06
N LEU A 648 2.77 -9.32 -13.88
CA LEU A 648 2.91 -9.24 -15.33
C LEU A 648 2.09 -8.09 -15.93
N ARG A 649 0.95 -7.76 -15.33
CA ARG A 649 0.10 -6.64 -15.74
C ARG A 649 0.77 -5.27 -15.54
N ALA A 650 1.63 -5.16 -14.53
CA ALA A 650 2.40 -3.97 -14.26
C ALA A 650 3.41 -3.61 -15.37
N PHE A 651 3.71 -4.56 -16.27
CA PHE A 651 4.53 -4.30 -17.45
C PHE A 651 3.69 -3.76 -18.61
N ASN A 652 3.12 -2.55 -18.45
CA ASN A 652 2.25 -1.89 -19.44
C ASN A 652 2.81 -0.58 -20.01
N ASP A 653 4.10 -0.28 -19.78
CA ASP A 653 4.71 0.93 -20.35
C ASP A 653 4.68 0.90 -21.88
N PRO A 654 4.23 1.97 -22.57
CA PRO A 654 4.13 2.03 -24.03
C PRO A 654 5.45 1.76 -24.76
N ASN A 655 6.58 2.09 -24.14
CA ASN A 655 7.93 1.87 -24.68
C ASN A 655 8.58 0.59 -24.13
N ASN A 656 7.87 -0.19 -23.29
CA ASN A 656 8.40 -1.32 -22.54
C ASN A 656 9.62 -0.98 -21.68
N VAL A 657 9.73 0.26 -21.18
CA VAL A 657 10.81 0.73 -20.33
C VAL A 657 10.29 1.05 -18.94
N TYR A 658 10.96 0.52 -17.93
CA TYR A 658 10.50 0.53 -16.55
C TYR A 658 11.56 1.09 -15.62
N ALA A 659 11.13 1.95 -14.73
CA ALA A 659 11.82 2.40 -13.56
C ALA A 659 11.13 1.76 -12.34
N ARG A 660 11.46 0.50 -12.04
CA ARG A 660 10.87 -0.30 -10.97
C ARG A 660 11.94 -0.80 -10.02
N LEU A 661 11.59 -0.92 -8.74
CA LEU A 661 12.44 -1.52 -7.71
C LEU A 661 12.76 -2.98 -8.05
N PRO A 662 13.99 -3.46 -7.76
CA PRO A 662 14.38 -4.84 -8.06
C PRO A 662 13.63 -5.92 -7.30
N PHE A 663 12.95 -5.62 -6.21
CA PHE A 663 12.29 -6.59 -5.34
C PHE A 663 11.05 -5.98 -4.66
N ASP A 664 10.15 -6.83 -4.25
CA ASP A 664 9.06 -6.43 -3.36
C ASP A 664 9.60 -6.40 -1.93
N VAL A 665 9.25 -5.35 -1.18
CA VAL A 665 9.69 -5.17 0.22
C VAL A 665 8.71 -5.88 1.18
N GLU A 666 8.02 -6.91 0.70
CA GLU A 666 7.28 -7.80 1.60
C GLU A 666 8.34 -8.64 2.35
N ALA A 667 8.51 -8.36 3.64
CA ALA A 667 9.21 -9.31 4.51
C ALA A 667 8.30 -10.53 4.62
N ASP A 668 8.75 -11.69 4.12
CA ASP A 668 8.06 -12.94 4.36
C ASP A 668 8.03 -13.18 5.87
N GLU A 669 6.83 -13.36 6.43
CA GLU A 669 6.60 -13.82 7.79
C GLU A 669 6.86 -15.31 7.93
#